data_19dc99f67d5b7f85eb577b37a06a143d
#
_entry.id   19dc99f67d5b7f85eb577b37a06a143d
#
_cell.length_a   1.000
_cell.length_b   1.000
_cell.length_c   1.000
_cell.angle_alpha   90.00
_cell.angle_beta   90.00
_cell.angle_gamma   90.00
#
_symmetry.space_group_name_H-M   'P 1'
#
loop_
_entity.id
_entity.type
_entity.pdbx_description
1 polymer ?
#
loop_
_entity_poly.entity_id
_entity_poly.type
_entity_poly.pdbx_seq_one_letter_code
_entity_poly.pdbx_strand_id
1 'polypeptide(L)'
;MRKIDKLPTLVKIILIIVCFNNAVASYGQKTLSKYRWGKHAAISKTSKTLDGVKPLAKWIWDSGDENPKNYYLLVRKTFDLPDVPSMAITYISAFAYADVYINGKLFERCPVNSDPEYQNYDKFNIAGYLQKGKNTITAIVQNFGVGLHSQMNARGGFFFQSKINYSGKSINLLSDNTWKVTRAKAWDNETAYRDNNAHLIGFIEKFDARLWPQGWEKPGFDDAGWQNATIIGVPPVKPWNGITVIERPQLVRKMVKPIKHWTSGNKVVYDFGTEIVGYPQFTINAKTGGSQFEIGTGERLDSAGAPLLRVSSDHSEKYITRKGIQSWRPYTWSGFRYFSIETDKDVEILNVDAEFACYDYEMQSSFECSDTELNRFWEIGRHTMRINSIDTYEDPWREHTQYIAGDSRYMQIFGNYAFGESSRLLSAYNLLSGAQSQRWRNDGAVRSRYPTDYFLQPGSSAYLADYQLEWVLMMHEYFLYYGRDELIADLYPNLKKALQYYRPFKDAKTGLLANLPGWIVLDWPSTYPIEQKKIITGTNCLYYGALMAAASIASDIAHDPKQAHEWKEQARQLKENINKYLWSAEQGAYLDSYEGSKVQQQSQVYALEYGLAGIEKKDSMIDLVTKSGKASEQSFAYRVVRSMFANGQDEWALDYIRKNWGAQTKLSSFNGAWHEGWDLPWGSTSHAWSSGPTALLPEMVLGLSPATYGWKTFMVKPITGDLKWAKGKVATVSGDIYAEWHRDDKKQFSLKLDVPKGTQAVIYLPTINKSSVTIYKGADQKRAIYPVHSNKNKQTVLTVSAGKYTLKCTI
;
A
#
# COMPACT_ATOMS: atom_id res chain seq x y z
N MET A 1 37.60 -19.13 10.94
CA MET A 1 37.09 -19.18 9.55
C MET A 1 37.37 -20.47 8.79
N ARG A 2 37.65 -21.65 9.42
CA ARG A 2 37.90 -22.94 8.70
C ARG A 2 36.88 -24.07 9.00
N LYS A 3 35.67 -23.77 9.48
CA LYS A 3 34.62 -24.78 9.77
C LYS A 3 33.28 -24.58 9.04
N ILE A 4 33.14 -23.55 8.19
CA ILE A 4 31.89 -23.23 7.51
C ILE A 4 31.77 -23.90 6.12
N ASP A 5 32.90 -24.36 5.55
CA ASP A 5 32.93 -24.90 4.17
C ASP A 5 32.37 -26.34 4.01
N LYS A 6 32.00 -27.01 5.09
CA LYS A 6 31.48 -28.39 5.05
C LYS A 6 29.99 -28.55 5.29
N LEU A 7 29.22 -27.46 5.32
CA LEU A 7 27.76 -27.52 5.46
C LEU A 7 27.06 -27.62 4.11
N PRO A 8 25.99 -28.40 4.00
CA PRO A 8 25.16 -28.44 2.78
C PRO A 8 24.69 -27.04 2.37
N THR A 9 24.56 -26.82 1.06
CA THR A 9 24.20 -25.52 0.48
C THR A 9 22.91 -24.94 1.05
N LEU A 10 21.95 -25.79 1.41
CA LEU A 10 20.69 -25.38 2.05
C LEU A 10 20.89 -24.76 3.45
N VAL A 11 21.83 -25.31 4.22
CA VAL A 11 22.15 -24.82 5.58
C VAL A 11 22.92 -23.51 5.48
N LYS A 12 23.75 -23.33 4.44
CA LYS A 12 24.43 -22.04 4.17
C LYS A 12 23.44 -20.93 3.83
N ILE A 13 22.40 -21.24 3.06
CA ILE A 13 21.33 -20.30 2.70
C ILE A 13 20.50 -19.93 3.94
N ILE A 14 20.16 -20.88 4.81
CA ILE A 14 19.43 -20.63 6.05
C ILE A 14 20.28 -19.81 7.04
N LEU A 15 21.58 -20.09 7.16
CA LEU A 15 22.48 -19.28 8.00
C LEU A 15 22.65 -17.86 7.46
N ILE A 16 22.71 -17.67 6.15
CA ILE A 16 22.76 -16.35 5.53
C ILE A 16 21.46 -15.57 5.79
N ILE A 17 20.30 -16.23 5.71
CA ILE A 17 19.00 -15.61 6.00
C ILE A 17 18.87 -15.26 7.50
N VAL A 18 19.32 -16.12 8.39
CA VAL A 18 19.30 -15.86 9.85
C VAL A 18 20.33 -14.81 10.25
N CYS A 19 21.52 -14.80 9.64
CA CYS A 19 22.51 -13.74 9.86
C CYS A 19 22.05 -12.40 9.25
N PHE A 20 21.33 -12.42 8.12
CA PHE A 20 20.76 -11.20 7.54
C PHE A 20 19.65 -10.61 8.41
N ASN A 21 18.75 -11.45 8.96
CA ASN A 21 17.68 -10.99 9.86
C ASN A 21 18.24 -10.46 11.20
N ASN A 22 19.27 -11.07 11.75
CA ASN A 22 19.89 -10.61 13.00
C ASN A 22 20.81 -9.38 12.80
N ALA A 23 21.48 -9.24 11.65
CA ALA A 23 22.27 -8.05 11.34
C ALA A 23 21.38 -6.84 11.03
N VAL A 24 20.20 -7.05 10.38
CA VAL A 24 19.21 -5.99 10.12
C VAL A 24 18.55 -5.51 11.41
N ALA A 25 18.25 -6.43 12.35
CA ALA A 25 17.70 -6.06 13.66
C ALA A 25 18.71 -5.30 14.57
N SER A 26 20.02 -5.59 14.48
CA SER A 26 21.00 -4.97 15.38
C SER A 26 21.58 -3.65 14.87
N TYR A 27 21.64 -3.43 13.54
CA TYR A 27 22.18 -2.19 12.97
C TYR A 27 21.12 -1.09 12.84
N GLY A 28 19.84 -1.44 12.61
CA GLY A 28 18.73 -0.49 12.58
C GLY A 28 18.40 0.12 13.95
N GLN A 29 18.61 -0.61 15.04
CA GLN A 29 18.27 -0.13 16.39
C GLN A 29 19.26 0.85 17.01
N LYS A 30 20.49 0.94 16.55
CA LYS A 30 21.51 1.82 17.20
C LYS A 30 21.64 3.21 16.57
N THR A 31 21.20 3.43 15.34
CA THR A 31 21.30 4.75 14.68
C THR A 31 19.97 5.52 14.62
N LEU A 32 18.83 4.85 14.75
CA LEU A 32 17.48 5.45 14.69
C LEU A 32 16.95 5.93 16.06
N SER A 33 17.67 5.73 17.16
CA SER A 33 17.18 6.06 18.52
C SER A 33 17.14 7.56 18.86
N LYS A 34 17.66 8.44 18.00
CA LYS A 34 17.70 9.89 18.25
C LYS A 34 16.53 10.69 17.64
N TYR A 35 15.82 10.11 16.67
CA TYR A 35 14.68 10.77 15.98
C TYR A 35 13.51 9.79 15.87
N ARG A 36 12.96 9.36 17.01
CA ARG A 36 11.61 8.83 17.02
C ARG A 36 10.68 10.01 16.74
N TRP A 37 10.21 10.10 15.51
CA TRP A 37 9.03 10.85 15.19
C TRP A 37 7.90 10.32 16.08
N GLY A 38 7.21 11.23 16.73
CA GLY A 38 6.14 10.86 17.64
C GLY A 38 5.10 9.99 16.92
N LYS A 39 4.33 9.23 17.66
CA LYS A 39 3.31 8.25 17.28
C LYS A 39 2.22 8.72 16.29
N HIS A 40 2.39 9.82 15.59
CA HIS A 40 1.33 10.48 14.85
C HIS A 40 1.81 10.95 13.48
N ALA A 41 1.99 9.99 12.55
CA ALA A 41 1.82 10.32 11.15
C ALA A 41 0.38 10.84 11.01
N ALA A 42 0.18 12.04 10.47
CA ALA A 42 -1.13 12.69 10.43
C ALA A 42 -1.35 13.35 9.07
N ILE A 43 -2.60 13.38 8.65
CA ILE A 43 -3.05 14.16 7.50
C ILE A 43 -3.96 15.25 8.04
N SER A 44 -3.66 16.52 7.69
CA SER A 44 -4.55 17.62 8.03
C SER A 44 -5.75 17.67 7.09
N LYS A 45 -6.85 18.21 7.60
CA LYS A 45 -7.95 18.64 6.74
C LYS A 45 -7.44 19.75 5.80
N THR A 46 -7.85 19.70 4.53
CA THR A 46 -7.52 20.76 3.56
C THR A 46 -7.99 22.12 4.08
N SER A 47 -7.10 23.07 4.11
CA SER A 47 -7.30 24.39 4.67
C SER A 47 -6.60 25.48 3.84
N LYS A 48 -6.43 26.66 4.40
CA LYS A 48 -5.63 27.77 3.85
C LYS A 48 -4.34 28.00 4.64
N THR A 49 -4.01 27.09 5.54
CA THR A 49 -2.85 27.21 6.45
C THR A 49 -2.03 25.94 6.48
N LEU A 50 -0.78 26.05 6.85
CA LEU A 50 0.15 24.95 7.11
C LEU A 50 0.02 24.55 8.59
N ASP A 51 -0.89 23.64 8.93
CA ASP A 51 -1.22 23.27 10.33
C ASP A 51 -1.49 24.49 11.23
N GLY A 52 -2.35 25.40 10.78
CA GLY A 52 -2.65 26.66 11.50
C GLY A 52 -1.60 27.77 11.32
N VAL A 53 -0.45 27.49 10.68
CA VAL A 53 0.57 28.49 10.37
C VAL A 53 0.26 29.15 9.03
N LYS A 54 0.20 30.49 9.00
CA LYS A 54 0.02 31.23 7.75
C LYS A 54 1.21 31.01 6.82
N PRO A 55 0.99 30.64 5.53
CA PRO A 55 2.07 30.57 4.56
C PRO A 55 2.75 31.93 4.38
N LEU A 56 4.07 31.93 4.41
CA LEU A 56 4.91 33.12 4.18
C LEU A 56 5.75 32.97 2.91
N ALA A 57 6.18 31.76 2.60
CA ALA A 57 6.92 31.44 1.38
C ALA A 57 6.01 31.56 0.15
N LYS A 58 6.64 31.68 -0.99
CA LYS A 58 5.97 31.79 -2.28
C LYS A 58 6.25 30.56 -3.12
N TRP A 59 5.29 30.14 -3.91
CA TRP A 59 5.54 29.24 -5.01
C TRP A 59 6.46 29.94 -6.01
N ILE A 60 7.49 29.25 -6.47
CA ILE A 60 8.49 29.75 -7.40
C ILE A 60 8.67 28.80 -8.59
N TRP A 61 9.08 29.36 -9.73
CA TRP A 61 9.41 28.63 -10.95
C TRP A 61 10.50 29.38 -11.72
N ASP A 62 10.85 28.93 -12.92
CA ASP A 62 11.69 29.77 -13.83
C ASP A 62 10.86 30.83 -14.58
N SER A 63 11.50 31.59 -15.44
CA SER A 63 10.85 32.65 -16.23
C SER A 63 10.29 32.15 -17.58
N GLY A 64 10.40 30.84 -17.87
CA GLY A 64 9.98 30.22 -19.12
C GLY A 64 8.50 29.81 -19.11
N ASP A 65 8.21 28.76 -19.85
CA ASP A 65 6.87 28.17 -19.91
C ASP A 65 6.39 27.76 -18.52
N GLU A 66 5.14 28.08 -18.21
CA GLU A 66 4.53 27.74 -16.93
C GLU A 66 4.25 26.25 -16.78
N ASN A 67 4.02 25.53 -17.88
CA ASN A 67 3.66 24.12 -17.90
C ASN A 67 4.46 23.35 -18.98
N PRO A 68 5.78 23.35 -18.92
CA PRO A 68 6.61 22.70 -19.94
C PRO A 68 6.51 21.18 -19.82
N LYS A 69 6.46 20.50 -20.98
CA LYS A 69 6.39 19.05 -21.08
C LYS A 69 7.72 18.40 -20.68
N ASN A 70 7.65 17.32 -19.88
CA ASN A 70 8.79 16.49 -19.48
C ASN A 70 10.00 17.31 -19.01
N TYR A 71 9.76 18.23 -18.09
CA TYR A 71 10.70 19.28 -17.72
C TYR A 71 11.31 19.07 -16.36
N TYR A 72 12.60 19.30 -16.23
CA TYR A 72 13.34 19.23 -14.99
C TYR A 72 13.99 20.57 -14.67
N LEU A 73 13.64 21.14 -13.52
CA LEU A 73 14.18 22.41 -13.02
C LEU A 73 15.12 22.14 -11.84
N LEU A 74 16.33 22.67 -11.90
CA LEU A 74 17.22 22.73 -10.75
C LEU A 74 16.91 24.01 -9.96
N VAL A 75 16.70 23.83 -8.65
CA VAL A 75 16.39 24.92 -7.71
C VAL A 75 17.45 24.92 -6.63
N ARG A 76 17.96 26.09 -6.23
CA ARG A 76 19.06 26.19 -5.28
C ARG A 76 18.94 27.42 -4.37
N LYS A 77 19.27 27.24 -3.06
CA LYS A 77 19.43 28.32 -2.09
C LYS A 77 20.57 28.03 -1.16
N THR A 78 21.55 28.93 -1.10
CA THR A 78 22.62 28.92 -0.10
C THR A 78 22.31 29.95 0.97
N PHE A 79 22.59 29.63 2.23
CA PHE A 79 22.39 30.48 3.40
C PHE A 79 23.33 30.08 4.52
N ASP A 80 23.56 30.99 5.46
CA ASP A 80 24.43 30.79 6.61
C ASP A 80 23.63 30.68 7.91
N LEU A 81 24.00 29.74 8.77
CA LEU A 81 23.48 29.61 10.13
C LEU A 81 24.55 29.98 11.15
N PRO A 82 24.22 30.87 12.10
CA PRO A 82 25.16 31.28 13.14
C PRO A 82 25.55 30.13 14.10
N ASP A 83 24.66 29.15 14.24
CA ASP A 83 24.87 28.00 15.11
C ASP A 83 24.10 26.76 14.61
N VAL A 84 24.38 25.58 15.17
CA VAL A 84 23.66 24.33 14.86
C VAL A 84 22.20 24.46 15.29
N PRO A 85 21.22 24.19 14.43
CA PRO A 85 19.81 24.31 14.78
C PRO A 85 19.36 23.18 15.72
N SER A 86 18.51 23.54 16.69
CA SER A 86 17.84 22.59 17.58
C SER A 86 16.56 22.01 16.97
N MET A 87 15.92 22.76 16.08
CA MET A 87 14.69 22.39 15.39
C MET A 87 14.55 23.18 14.08
N ALA A 88 14.04 22.54 13.03
CA ALA A 88 13.78 23.18 11.74
C ALA A 88 12.53 22.58 11.10
N ILE A 89 11.35 23.05 11.54
CA ILE A 89 10.07 22.59 10.98
C ILE A 89 9.89 23.18 9.59
N THR A 90 9.77 22.28 8.64
CA THR A 90 9.82 22.58 7.21
C THR A 90 8.61 21.99 6.49
N TYR A 91 8.01 22.80 5.63
CA TYR A 91 6.95 22.42 4.72
C TYR A 91 7.49 22.49 3.30
N ILE A 92 7.38 21.39 2.56
CA ILE A 92 7.89 21.27 1.19
C ILE A 92 6.76 20.83 0.28
N SER A 93 6.65 21.46 -0.87
CA SER A 93 5.72 21.07 -1.92
C SER A 93 6.31 21.35 -3.30
N ALA A 94 5.87 20.60 -4.28
CA ALA A 94 6.23 20.78 -5.67
C ALA A 94 5.10 20.33 -6.58
N PHE A 95 5.15 20.69 -7.84
CA PHE A 95 4.29 20.11 -8.85
C PHE A 95 5.13 19.80 -10.11
N ALA A 96 5.29 18.50 -10.50
CA ALA A 96 4.71 17.30 -9.83
C ALA A 96 5.50 16.87 -8.59
N TYR A 97 6.81 16.58 -8.71
CA TYR A 97 7.70 16.06 -7.65
C TYR A 97 8.99 16.87 -7.57
N ALA A 98 9.60 16.86 -6.41
CA ALA A 98 10.94 17.38 -6.18
C ALA A 98 11.79 16.37 -5.38
N ASP A 99 12.93 15.95 -5.93
CA ASP A 99 14.00 15.35 -5.14
C ASP A 99 14.76 16.47 -4.44
N VAL A 100 14.62 16.57 -3.12
CA VAL A 100 15.21 17.63 -2.30
C VAL A 100 16.51 17.17 -1.69
N TYR A 101 17.56 18.00 -1.80
CA TYR A 101 18.88 17.74 -1.22
C TYR A 101 19.20 18.80 -0.17
N ILE A 102 19.88 18.39 0.90
CA ILE A 102 20.38 19.27 1.94
C ILE A 102 21.90 19.01 2.07
N ASN A 103 22.69 20.06 1.84
CA ASN A 103 24.15 19.98 1.90
C ASN A 103 24.76 18.87 1.04
N GLY A 104 24.20 18.65 -0.17
CA GLY A 104 24.68 17.65 -1.12
C GLY A 104 24.16 16.23 -0.88
N LYS A 105 23.31 16.00 0.13
CA LYS A 105 22.70 14.70 0.41
C LYS A 105 21.23 14.72 0.05
N LEU A 106 20.77 13.70 -0.66
CA LEU A 106 19.35 13.50 -0.92
C LEU A 106 18.63 13.39 0.44
N PHE A 107 17.67 14.27 0.64
CA PHE A 107 16.84 14.31 1.83
C PHE A 107 15.57 13.49 1.64
N GLU A 108 14.72 13.90 0.68
CA GLU A 108 13.46 13.21 0.41
C GLU A 108 12.88 13.64 -0.94
N ARG A 109 12.00 12.81 -1.50
CA ARG A 109 11.13 13.14 -2.60
C ARG A 109 9.81 13.70 -2.07
N CYS A 110 9.43 14.87 -2.52
CA CYS A 110 8.27 15.64 -2.05
C CYS A 110 7.47 16.23 -3.22
N PRO A 111 6.17 16.48 -3.04
CA PRO A 111 5.33 15.94 -1.98
C PRO A 111 4.81 14.52 -2.32
N VAL A 112 4.02 13.92 -1.42
CA VAL A 112 3.09 12.86 -1.82
C VAL A 112 2.20 13.40 -2.94
N ASN A 113 1.99 12.62 -4.00
CA ASN A 113 1.23 13.04 -5.16
C ASN A 113 -0.13 13.66 -4.79
N SER A 114 -0.55 14.71 -5.48
CA SER A 114 -1.74 15.47 -5.11
C SER A 114 -2.51 16.06 -6.28
N ASP A 115 -3.80 16.26 -6.06
CA ASP A 115 -4.62 17.17 -6.86
C ASP A 115 -4.25 18.62 -6.52
N PRO A 116 -3.98 19.49 -7.50
CA PRO A 116 -3.68 20.90 -7.24
C PRO A 116 -4.75 21.62 -6.41
N GLU A 117 -6.04 21.22 -6.52
CA GLU A 117 -7.11 21.80 -5.70
C GLU A 117 -6.92 21.52 -4.19
N TYR A 118 -6.23 20.42 -3.85
CA TYR A 118 -5.95 19.95 -2.50
C TYR A 118 -4.46 19.68 -2.29
N GLN A 119 -3.61 20.61 -2.76
CA GLN A 119 -2.16 20.45 -2.82
C GLN A 119 -1.56 19.93 -1.51
N ASN A 120 -0.76 18.87 -1.61
CA ASN A 120 -0.04 18.30 -0.49
C ASN A 120 1.23 19.09 -0.16
N TYR A 121 1.49 19.26 1.12
CA TYR A 121 2.71 19.84 1.69
C TYR A 121 3.27 18.86 2.70
N ASP A 122 4.41 18.26 2.38
CA ASP A 122 5.09 17.36 3.31
C ASP A 122 5.75 18.16 4.43
N LYS A 123 5.57 17.70 5.67
CA LYS A 123 6.09 18.33 6.87
C LYS A 123 7.20 17.50 7.49
N PHE A 124 8.37 18.11 7.67
CA PHE A 124 9.54 17.46 8.25
C PHE A 124 10.26 18.36 9.24
N ASN A 125 11.09 17.76 10.09
CA ASN A 125 12.09 18.48 10.86
C ASN A 125 13.48 18.20 10.24
N ILE A 126 14.06 19.19 9.57
CA ILE A 126 15.34 19.03 8.88
C ILE A 126 16.57 19.42 9.71
N ALA A 127 16.42 19.72 11.01
CA ALA A 127 17.51 20.22 11.85
C ALA A 127 18.76 19.33 11.82
N GLY A 128 18.59 17.99 11.79
CA GLY A 128 19.70 17.04 11.74
C GLY A 128 20.50 17.03 10.44
N TYR A 129 20.04 17.72 9.41
CA TYR A 129 20.73 17.85 8.12
C TYR A 129 21.45 19.19 7.96
N LEU A 130 21.18 20.14 8.87
CA LEU A 130 21.76 21.49 8.84
C LEU A 130 22.97 21.59 9.78
N GLN A 131 23.87 22.49 9.45
CA GLN A 131 25.12 22.72 10.19
C GLN A 131 25.33 24.21 10.47
N LYS A 132 26.21 24.51 11.43
CA LYS A 132 26.73 25.89 11.62
C LYS A 132 27.50 26.34 10.38
N GLY A 133 27.36 27.58 9.98
CA GLY A 133 27.97 28.16 8.78
C GLY A 133 27.13 27.92 7.53
N LYS A 134 27.80 27.72 6.41
CA LYS A 134 27.18 27.62 5.09
C LYS A 134 26.36 26.33 4.91
N ASN A 135 25.11 26.51 4.50
CA ASN A 135 24.17 25.43 4.15
C ASN A 135 23.59 25.66 2.77
N THR A 136 23.11 24.58 2.16
CA THR A 136 22.47 24.65 0.84
C THR A 136 21.26 23.73 0.82
N ILE A 137 20.11 24.27 0.40
CA ILE A 137 18.93 23.51 -0.02
C ILE A 137 18.89 23.51 -1.52
N THR A 138 18.77 22.35 -2.14
CA THR A 138 18.62 22.22 -3.59
C THR A 138 17.50 21.23 -3.91
N ALA A 139 16.92 21.36 -5.10
CA ALA A 139 15.91 20.42 -5.57
C ALA A 139 15.98 20.21 -7.08
N ILE A 140 15.71 18.98 -7.52
CA ILE A 140 15.36 18.66 -8.90
C ILE A 140 13.84 18.59 -8.92
N VAL A 141 13.19 19.54 -9.58
CA VAL A 141 11.72 19.58 -9.68
C VAL A 141 11.32 19.09 -11.07
N GLN A 142 10.53 18.02 -11.12
CA GLN A 142 9.97 17.48 -12.35
C GLN A 142 8.57 18.07 -12.58
N ASN A 143 8.29 18.51 -13.82
CA ASN A 143 6.94 18.77 -14.30
C ASN A 143 6.68 17.91 -15.54
N PHE A 144 5.56 17.18 -15.54
CA PHE A 144 5.20 16.37 -16.71
C PHE A 144 4.63 17.20 -17.85
N GLY A 145 3.93 18.32 -17.55
CA GLY A 145 3.27 19.17 -18.53
C GLY A 145 2.09 18.53 -19.24
N VAL A 146 1.67 17.34 -18.76
CA VAL A 146 0.55 16.54 -19.27
C VAL A 146 -0.09 15.78 -18.13
N GLY A 147 -1.36 15.36 -18.33
CA GLY A 147 -2.01 14.43 -17.43
C GLY A 147 -1.52 12.99 -17.65
N LEU A 148 -1.27 12.29 -16.55
CA LEU A 148 -0.88 10.89 -16.53
C LEU A 148 -1.91 10.07 -15.74
N HIS A 149 -1.76 8.77 -15.80
CA HIS A 149 -2.58 7.84 -15.03
C HIS A 149 -2.52 8.09 -13.51
N SER A 150 -1.37 8.56 -13.05
CA SER A 150 -1.04 8.80 -11.64
C SER A 150 -0.80 10.27 -11.32
N GLN A 151 -0.99 11.19 -12.27
CA GLN A 151 -0.65 12.60 -12.09
C GLN A 151 -1.58 13.51 -12.86
N MET A 152 -2.01 14.59 -12.24
CA MET A 152 -2.78 15.63 -12.89
C MET A 152 -1.88 16.57 -13.68
N ASN A 153 -2.45 17.21 -14.71
CA ASN A 153 -1.77 18.27 -15.42
C ASN A 153 -1.96 19.61 -14.70
N ALA A 154 -0.85 20.26 -14.36
CA ALA A 154 -0.85 21.63 -13.87
C ALA A 154 0.51 22.26 -14.11
N ARG A 155 0.59 23.61 -13.93
CA ARG A 155 1.85 24.34 -14.05
C ARG A 155 2.90 23.82 -13.05
N GLY A 156 4.17 23.90 -13.44
CA GLY A 156 5.29 23.60 -12.56
C GLY A 156 5.42 24.60 -11.42
N GLY A 157 5.96 24.14 -10.30
CA GLY A 157 6.20 24.98 -9.14
C GLY A 157 6.98 24.27 -8.04
N PHE A 158 7.64 25.07 -7.19
CA PHE A 158 8.33 24.59 -5.99
C PHE A 158 8.01 25.52 -4.82
N PHE A 159 7.79 24.95 -3.65
CA PHE A 159 7.52 25.66 -2.40
C PHE A 159 8.37 25.11 -1.28
N PHE A 160 9.00 26.01 -0.52
CA PHE A 160 9.79 25.66 0.65
C PHE A 160 9.62 26.70 1.75
N GLN A 161 9.16 26.28 2.93
CA GLN A 161 9.06 27.12 4.11
C GLN A 161 9.62 26.40 5.32
N SER A 162 10.65 26.93 5.94
CA SER A 162 11.25 26.39 7.15
C SER A 162 11.38 27.45 8.22
N LYS A 163 10.95 27.12 9.46
CA LYS A 163 11.28 27.88 10.66
C LYS A 163 12.41 27.17 11.38
N ILE A 164 13.59 27.78 11.39
CA ILE A 164 14.84 27.23 11.93
C ILE A 164 15.12 27.90 13.27
N ASN A 165 15.19 27.08 14.34
CA ASN A 165 15.48 27.52 15.69
C ASN A 165 16.92 27.16 16.09
N TYR A 166 17.70 28.12 16.58
CA TYR A 166 19.07 27.96 17.07
C TYR A 166 19.32 28.94 18.21
N SER A 167 20.04 28.50 19.26
CA SER A 167 20.52 29.34 20.37
C SER A 167 19.47 30.31 20.92
N GLY A 168 18.20 29.88 21.07
CA GLY A 168 17.06 30.68 21.53
C GLY A 168 16.52 31.70 20.53
N LYS A 169 17.04 31.72 19.30
CA LYS A 169 16.58 32.58 18.19
C LYS A 169 15.91 31.75 17.09
N SER A 170 15.21 32.42 16.18
CA SER A 170 14.64 31.76 15.02
C SER A 170 14.80 32.60 13.76
N ILE A 171 14.98 31.93 12.61
CA ILE A 171 14.91 32.52 11.28
C ILE A 171 13.91 31.76 10.43
N ASN A 172 13.38 32.44 9.42
CA ASN A 172 12.56 31.79 8.38
C ASN A 172 13.39 31.66 7.10
N LEU A 173 13.50 30.45 6.58
CA LEU A 173 14.00 30.20 5.23
C LEU A 173 12.80 29.96 4.33
N LEU A 174 12.58 30.85 3.38
CA LEU A 174 11.39 30.92 2.55
C LEU A 174 11.77 30.86 1.07
N SER A 175 11.00 30.13 0.26
CA SER A 175 11.11 30.23 -1.18
C SER A 175 10.60 31.60 -1.67
N ASP A 176 11.43 32.27 -2.45
CA ASP A 176 11.21 33.58 -3.03
C ASP A 176 12.14 33.82 -4.25
N ASN A 177 12.18 35.05 -4.80
CA ASN A 177 13.03 35.40 -5.93
C ASN A 177 14.53 35.46 -5.63
N THR A 178 14.97 35.21 -4.42
CA THR A 178 16.40 35.07 -4.08
C THR A 178 16.93 33.64 -4.26
N TRP A 179 16.06 32.69 -4.57
CA TRP A 179 16.45 31.35 -4.97
C TRP A 179 16.95 31.36 -6.40
N LYS A 180 17.92 30.52 -6.69
CA LYS A 180 18.48 30.34 -8.03
C LYS A 180 17.85 29.16 -8.71
N VAL A 181 17.56 29.30 -10.01
CA VAL A 181 16.95 28.26 -10.83
C VAL A 181 17.62 28.17 -12.20
N THR A 182 17.64 26.96 -12.75
CA THR A 182 18.08 26.71 -14.13
C THR A 182 17.47 25.41 -14.63
N ARG A 183 17.19 25.36 -15.95
CA ARG A 183 16.75 24.09 -16.57
C ARG A 183 17.85 23.04 -16.45
N ALA A 184 17.51 21.83 -16.06
CA ALA A 184 18.40 20.67 -16.07
C ALA A 184 18.57 20.13 -17.50
N LYS A 185 19.43 20.78 -18.30
CA LYS A 185 19.65 20.47 -19.75
C LYS A 185 20.15 19.04 -19.99
N ALA A 186 20.59 18.33 -18.93
CA ALA A 186 21.01 16.94 -19.01
C ALA A 186 19.85 15.99 -19.37
N TRP A 187 18.62 16.30 -18.97
CA TRP A 187 17.45 15.56 -19.43
C TRP A 187 16.92 16.12 -20.75
N ASP A 188 16.75 15.20 -21.71
CA ASP A 188 16.06 15.49 -22.97
C ASP A 188 14.55 15.49 -22.72
N ASN A 189 13.86 16.58 -23.01
CA ASN A 189 12.42 16.71 -22.80
C ASN A 189 11.58 16.26 -24.01
N GLU A 190 12.20 15.92 -25.13
CA GLU A 190 11.54 15.45 -26.35
C GLU A 190 11.52 13.93 -26.47
N THR A 191 11.53 13.21 -25.35
CA THR A 191 11.47 11.76 -25.35
C THR A 191 10.03 11.23 -25.47
N ALA A 192 9.91 9.98 -25.92
CA ALA A 192 8.63 9.31 -26.03
C ALA A 192 8.03 8.99 -24.64
N TYR A 193 6.71 8.81 -24.61
CA TYR A 193 6.05 8.16 -23.48
C TYR A 193 6.53 6.71 -23.33
N ARG A 194 6.50 6.20 -22.10
CA ARG A 194 6.84 4.80 -21.80
C ARG A 194 5.82 3.81 -22.35
N ASP A 195 4.62 4.28 -22.65
CA ASP A 195 3.54 3.48 -23.24
C ASP A 195 2.77 4.31 -24.28
N ASN A 196 2.14 3.61 -25.23
CA ASN A 196 1.48 4.26 -26.35
C ASN A 196 0.03 4.67 -26.07
N ASN A 197 -0.61 4.17 -24.99
CA ASN A 197 -2.07 4.26 -24.87
C ASN A 197 -2.58 4.79 -23.53
N ALA A 198 -1.86 4.61 -22.44
CA ALA A 198 -2.36 4.85 -21.09
C ALA A 198 -1.62 5.94 -20.32
N HIS A 199 -0.48 6.43 -20.84
CA HIS A 199 0.38 7.42 -20.19
C HIS A 199 0.63 7.07 -18.70
N LEU A 200 0.98 5.80 -18.41
CA LEU A 200 1.03 5.27 -17.06
C LEU A 200 2.05 6.03 -16.19
N ILE A 201 3.33 5.95 -16.58
CA ILE A 201 4.46 6.42 -15.76
C ILE A 201 5.07 7.73 -16.31
N GLY A 202 4.67 8.19 -17.48
CA GLY A 202 5.22 9.37 -18.13
C GLY A 202 6.24 9.03 -19.22
N PHE A 203 7.44 9.64 -19.17
CA PHE A 203 8.38 9.64 -20.27
C PHE A 203 9.59 8.75 -20.02
N ILE A 204 10.17 8.21 -21.11
CA ILE A 204 11.50 7.57 -21.08
C ILE A 204 12.53 8.65 -20.71
N GLU A 205 13.39 8.37 -19.74
CA GLU A 205 14.51 9.28 -19.44
C GLU A 205 15.63 9.11 -20.45
N LYS A 206 16.12 10.24 -20.97
CA LYS A 206 17.38 10.30 -21.73
C LYS A 206 18.25 11.36 -21.10
N PHE A 207 19.37 10.92 -20.52
CA PHE A 207 20.25 11.76 -19.73
C PHE A 207 21.63 11.92 -20.38
N ASP A 208 22.05 13.15 -20.64
CA ASP A 208 23.38 13.47 -21.15
C ASP A 208 24.28 14.01 -20.03
N ALA A 209 25.19 13.17 -19.54
CA ALA A 209 26.07 13.50 -18.45
C ALA A 209 27.07 14.65 -18.75
N ARG A 210 27.26 15.00 -20.02
CA ARG A 210 28.11 16.11 -20.42
C ARG A 210 27.49 17.48 -20.08
N LEU A 211 26.14 17.51 -19.96
CA LEU A 211 25.37 18.72 -19.67
C LEU A 211 25.02 18.87 -18.20
N TRP A 212 25.42 17.88 -17.35
CA TRP A 212 25.10 17.90 -15.94
C TRP A 212 26.05 18.82 -15.14
N PRO A 213 25.54 19.80 -14.38
CA PRO A 213 26.37 20.68 -13.57
C PRO A 213 26.90 19.95 -12.33
N GLN A 214 28.12 19.43 -12.41
CA GLN A 214 28.73 18.62 -11.34
C GLN A 214 28.85 19.38 -10.03
N GLY A 215 28.36 18.80 -8.94
CA GLY A 215 28.44 19.36 -7.59
C GLY A 215 27.48 20.50 -7.31
N TRP A 216 26.48 20.70 -8.17
CA TRP A 216 25.47 21.77 -8.02
C TRP A 216 24.69 21.66 -6.69
N GLU A 217 24.61 20.48 -6.12
CA GLU A 217 23.95 20.19 -4.85
C GLU A 217 24.77 20.60 -3.62
N LYS A 218 26.06 20.98 -3.77
CA LYS A 218 27.00 21.29 -2.69
C LYS A 218 27.05 22.77 -2.34
N PRO A 219 27.36 23.14 -1.07
CA PRO A 219 27.43 24.55 -0.63
C PRO A 219 28.42 25.44 -1.37
N GLY A 220 29.46 24.88 -1.98
CA GLY A 220 30.52 25.63 -2.66
C GLY A 220 30.35 25.83 -4.17
N PHE A 221 29.22 25.36 -4.73
CA PHE A 221 28.98 25.50 -6.16
C PHE A 221 28.72 26.96 -6.55
N ASP A 222 29.32 27.38 -7.68
CA ASP A 222 29.08 28.71 -8.26
C ASP A 222 27.78 28.72 -9.10
N ASP A 223 26.77 29.38 -8.57
CA ASP A 223 25.46 29.58 -9.22
C ASP A 223 25.22 30.97 -9.77
N ALA A 224 26.30 31.79 -9.94
CA ALA A 224 26.20 33.17 -10.43
C ALA A 224 25.57 33.26 -11.84
N GLY A 225 25.78 32.23 -12.67
CA GLY A 225 25.16 32.13 -13.99
C GLY A 225 23.71 31.68 -14.00
N TRP A 226 23.12 31.30 -12.86
CA TRP A 226 21.72 30.89 -12.79
C TRP A 226 20.81 32.09 -12.61
N GLN A 227 19.62 32.03 -13.21
CA GLN A 227 18.61 33.07 -13.03
C GLN A 227 17.99 33.04 -11.62
N ASN A 228 17.46 34.18 -11.21
CA ASN A 228 16.62 34.22 -10.01
C ASN A 228 15.27 33.62 -10.31
N ALA A 229 14.70 32.95 -9.31
CA ALA A 229 13.38 32.34 -9.44
C ALA A 229 12.28 33.39 -9.67
N THR A 230 11.31 33.04 -10.50
CA THR A 230 10.10 33.84 -10.73
C THR A 230 9.07 33.48 -9.66
N ILE A 231 8.48 34.49 -9.04
CA ILE A 231 7.43 34.34 -8.02
C ILE A 231 6.11 34.04 -8.71
N ILE A 232 5.41 32.99 -8.25
CA ILE A 232 4.03 32.68 -8.64
C ILE A 232 3.05 33.32 -7.65
N GLY A 233 3.26 33.12 -6.36
CA GLY A 233 2.42 33.70 -5.31
C GLY A 233 2.51 32.96 -3.98
N VAL A 234 1.88 33.53 -2.96
CA VAL A 234 1.72 32.90 -1.62
C VAL A 234 0.51 31.96 -1.65
N PRO A 235 0.61 30.71 -1.15
CA PRO A 235 -0.55 29.83 -1.04
C PRO A 235 -1.67 30.40 -0.13
N PRO A 236 -2.95 30.14 -0.44
CA PRO A 236 -3.44 29.47 -1.64
C PRO A 236 -3.35 30.39 -2.87
N VAL A 237 -2.84 29.83 -3.96
CA VAL A 237 -2.69 30.52 -5.25
C VAL A 237 -2.95 29.51 -6.38
N LYS A 238 -3.64 29.95 -7.44
CA LYS A 238 -3.94 29.03 -8.57
C LYS A 238 -2.66 28.44 -9.18
N PRO A 239 -2.67 27.12 -9.50
CA PRO A 239 -3.78 26.18 -9.37
C PRO A 239 -3.89 25.55 -7.96
N TRP A 240 -3.00 25.82 -7.03
CA TRP A 240 -2.92 25.27 -5.68
C TRP A 240 -3.84 26.00 -4.71
N ASN A 241 -5.14 25.66 -4.75
CA ASN A 241 -6.19 26.42 -4.05
C ASN A 241 -6.34 26.01 -2.58
N GLY A 242 -6.03 24.77 -2.22
CA GLY A 242 -6.07 24.25 -0.87
C GLY A 242 -4.72 23.74 -0.39
N ILE A 243 -4.55 23.67 0.92
CA ILE A 243 -3.35 23.17 1.59
C ILE A 243 -3.73 21.94 2.40
N THR A 244 -3.16 20.80 2.08
CA THR A 244 -3.23 19.57 2.86
C THR A 244 -1.83 19.27 3.39
N VAL A 245 -1.62 19.30 4.70
CA VAL A 245 -0.32 18.99 5.30
C VAL A 245 -0.27 17.50 5.59
N ILE A 246 0.81 16.85 5.15
CA ILE A 246 1.11 15.44 5.41
C ILE A 246 2.38 15.37 6.25
N GLU A 247 2.25 14.86 7.46
CA GLU A 247 3.36 14.51 8.33
C GLU A 247 3.58 13.00 8.18
N ARG A 248 4.62 12.62 7.46
CA ARG A 248 4.95 11.22 7.16
C ARG A 248 6.39 10.89 7.54
N PRO A 249 6.71 9.61 7.79
CA PRO A 249 8.10 9.21 7.89
C PRO A 249 8.82 9.43 6.56
N GLN A 250 10.14 9.62 6.63
CA GLN A 250 10.97 9.53 5.42
C GLN A 250 10.94 8.09 4.89
N LEU A 251 11.10 7.94 3.58
CA LEU A 251 11.24 6.61 2.99
C LEU A 251 12.44 5.88 3.59
N VAL A 252 12.29 4.59 3.84
CA VAL A 252 13.44 3.72 4.08
C VAL A 252 14.26 3.69 2.81
N ARG A 253 15.54 4.04 2.91
CA ARG A 253 16.50 4.01 1.80
C ARG A 253 17.66 3.10 2.18
N LYS A 254 17.88 2.06 1.39
CA LYS A 254 18.94 1.08 1.64
C LYS A 254 19.61 0.68 0.34
N MET A 255 20.95 0.76 0.32
CA MET A 255 21.73 0.23 -0.80
C MET A 255 21.70 -1.30 -0.81
N VAL A 256 21.33 -1.88 -1.92
CA VAL A 256 21.27 -3.31 -2.18
C VAL A 256 22.23 -3.64 -3.31
N LYS A 257 23.05 -4.67 -3.12
CA LYS A 257 23.96 -5.18 -4.15
C LYS A 257 23.34 -6.35 -4.91
N PRO A 258 23.60 -6.48 -6.20
CA PRO A 258 23.20 -7.68 -6.93
C PRO A 258 23.91 -8.91 -6.35
N ILE A 259 23.23 -10.04 -6.36
CA ILE A 259 23.77 -11.32 -5.88
C ILE A 259 24.58 -12.06 -6.96
N LYS A 260 24.33 -11.74 -8.22
CA LYS A 260 25.04 -12.28 -9.39
C LYS A 260 24.85 -11.38 -10.61
N HIS A 261 25.70 -11.58 -11.62
CA HIS A 261 25.57 -10.94 -12.92
C HIS A 261 26.03 -11.91 -14.02
N TRP A 262 25.60 -11.65 -15.24
CA TRP A 262 26.01 -12.39 -16.45
C TRP A 262 25.87 -11.50 -17.68
N THR A 263 26.42 -11.93 -18.80
CA THR A 263 26.25 -11.27 -20.11
C THR A 263 25.15 -11.96 -20.91
N SER A 264 24.26 -11.17 -21.48
CA SER A 264 23.25 -11.60 -22.44
C SER A 264 23.30 -10.67 -23.66
N GLY A 265 23.78 -11.17 -24.79
CA GLY A 265 24.05 -10.34 -25.98
C GLY A 265 25.07 -9.23 -25.67
N ASN A 266 24.68 -7.97 -25.92
CA ASN A 266 25.49 -6.79 -25.59
C ASN A 266 25.18 -6.19 -24.22
N LYS A 267 24.40 -6.88 -23.38
CA LYS A 267 23.99 -6.40 -22.05
C LYS A 267 24.69 -7.17 -20.94
N VAL A 268 25.12 -6.47 -19.88
CA VAL A 268 25.41 -7.09 -18.58
C VAL A 268 24.15 -7.00 -17.74
N VAL A 269 23.70 -8.15 -17.27
CA VAL A 269 22.48 -8.32 -16.46
C VAL A 269 22.88 -8.55 -15.01
N TYR A 270 22.23 -7.85 -14.08
CA TYR A 270 22.42 -7.92 -12.64
C TYR A 270 21.14 -8.43 -11.98
N ASP A 271 21.22 -9.49 -11.17
CA ASP A 271 20.11 -10.07 -10.41
C ASP A 271 20.22 -9.68 -8.92
N PHE A 272 19.23 -9.02 -8.38
CA PHE A 272 19.14 -8.64 -6.97
C PHE A 272 18.57 -9.74 -6.08
N GLY A 273 18.24 -10.91 -6.65
CA GLY A 273 17.77 -12.08 -5.91
C GLY A 273 16.30 -12.11 -5.58
N THR A 274 15.69 -10.96 -5.41
CA THR A 274 14.24 -10.78 -5.19
C THR A 274 13.78 -9.48 -5.82
N GLU A 275 12.47 -9.36 -6.01
CA GLU A 275 11.85 -8.10 -6.41
C GLU A 275 12.14 -7.02 -5.37
N ILE A 276 12.55 -5.85 -5.82
CA ILE A 276 12.77 -4.64 -5.04
C ILE A 276 12.10 -3.45 -5.72
N VAL A 277 11.83 -2.39 -4.97
CA VAL A 277 11.36 -1.12 -5.50
C VAL A 277 12.36 -0.02 -5.16
N GLY A 278 12.58 0.90 -6.06
CA GLY A 278 13.51 2.01 -5.89
C GLY A 278 14.28 2.37 -7.15
N TYR A 279 15.56 2.65 -7.01
CA TYR A 279 16.36 3.26 -8.07
C TYR A 279 17.59 2.40 -8.36
N PRO A 280 17.70 1.79 -9.55
CA PRO A 280 18.96 1.19 -9.97
C PRO A 280 19.99 2.29 -10.16
N GLN A 281 21.23 2.03 -9.80
CA GLN A 281 22.33 2.98 -10.01
C GLN A 281 23.59 2.27 -10.44
N PHE A 282 24.42 2.99 -11.18
CA PHE A 282 25.71 2.50 -11.63
C PHE A 282 26.80 3.55 -11.52
N THR A 283 28.03 3.06 -11.45
CA THR A 283 29.25 3.85 -11.63
C THR A 283 30.06 3.26 -12.77
N ILE A 284 30.42 4.09 -13.71
CA ILE A 284 31.19 3.70 -14.91
C ILE A 284 32.41 4.60 -15.07
N ASN A 285 33.38 4.11 -15.84
CA ASN A 285 34.49 4.91 -16.36
C ASN A 285 34.43 4.90 -17.89
N ALA A 286 34.18 6.05 -18.50
CA ALA A 286 34.15 6.21 -19.96
C ALA A 286 35.48 6.79 -20.45
N LYS A 287 36.13 6.12 -21.39
CA LYS A 287 37.41 6.55 -22.00
C LYS A 287 37.22 7.85 -22.78
N THR A 288 36.07 7.96 -23.46
CA THR A 288 35.62 9.13 -24.19
C THR A 288 34.27 9.59 -23.72
N GLY A 289 33.83 10.79 -24.08
CA GLY A 289 32.46 11.23 -23.85
C GLY A 289 31.61 11.05 -25.09
N GLY A 290 30.28 10.92 -24.91
CA GLY A 290 29.30 10.83 -25.99
C GLY A 290 28.85 9.44 -26.38
N SER A 291 29.37 8.38 -25.76
CA SER A 291 28.81 7.03 -25.91
C SER A 291 27.42 6.99 -25.33
N GLN A 292 26.44 6.54 -26.10
CA GLN A 292 25.05 6.33 -25.68
C GLN A 292 24.77 4.86 -25.53
N PHE A 293 24.16 4.46 -24.42
CA PHE A 293 23.73 3.10 -24.17
C PHE A 293 22.38 3.07 -23.46
N GLU A 294 21.70 1.92 -23.58
CA GLU A 294 20.45 1.63 -22.90
C GLU A 294 20.73 0.98 -21.54
N ILE A 295 20.00 1.38 -20.54
CA ILE A 295 19.83 0.64 -19.27
C ILE A 295 18.37 0.27 -19.11
N GLY A 296 18.07 -0.73 -18.31
CA GLY A 296 16.67 -1.09 -18.10
C GLY A 296 16.46 -2.02 -16.91
N THR A 297 15.25 -1.97 -16.40
CA THR A 297 14.77 -2.77 -15.28
C THR A 297 13.71 -3.76 -15.73
N GLY A 298 13.63 -4.93 -15.08
CA GLY A 298 12.61 -5.92 -15.37
C GLY A 298 12.33 -6.82 -14.16
N GLU A 299 11.09 -7.23 -14.06
CA GLU A 299 10.65 -8.20 -13.06
C GLU A 299 11.03 -9.63 -13.46
N ARG A 300 11.11 -9.90 -14.77
CA ARG A 300 11.29 -11.21 -15.40
C ARG A 300 12.38 -11.14 -16.46
N LEU A 301 12.87 -12.32 -16.84
CA LEU A 301 13.81 -12.50 -17.94
C LEU A 301 13.08 -13.02 -19.20
N ASP A 302 13.61 -12.67 -20.35
CA ASP A 302 13.27 -13.30 -21.62
C ASP A 302 14.00 -14.66 -21.78
N SER A 303 13.78 -15.32 -22.91
CA SER A 303 14.41 -16.61 -23.22
C SER A 303 15.93 -16.53 -23.43
N ALA A 304 16.48 -15.35 -23.69
CA ALA A 304 17.92 -15.10 -23.83
C ALA A 304 18.59 -14.75 -22.48
N GLY A 305 17.80 -14.64 -21.40
CA GLY A 305 18.28 -14.26 -20.06
C GLY A 305 18.52 -12.76 -19.91
N ALA A 306 17.90 -11.92 -20.72
CA ALA A 306 17.85 -10.48 -20.54
C ALA A 306 16.55 -10.05 -19.85
N PRO A 307 16.54 -8.92 -19.11
CA PRO A 307 15.30 -8.41 -18.51
C PRO A 307 14.26 -8.08 -19.58
N LEU A 308 13.01 -8.47 -19.32
CA LEU A 308 11.86 -8.04 -20.11
C LEU A 308 11.56 -6.56 -19.78
N LEU A 309 12.06 -5.65 -20.60
CA LEU A 309 11.95 -4.21 -20.39
C LEU A 309 10.60 -3.63 -20.82
N ARG A 310 9.86 -4.33 -21.69
CA ARG A 310 8.63 -3.84 -22.31
C ARG A 310 7.45 -4.74 -21.97
N VAL A 311 6.96 -4.62 -20.73
CA VAL A 311 5.76 -5.29 -20.25
C VAL A 311 4.78 -4.21 -19.83
N SER A 312 3.75 -3.97 -20.60
CA SER A 312 2.77 -2.87 -20.45
C SER A 312 3.37 -1.48 -20.68
N SER A 313 4.54 -1.20 -20.15
CA SER A 313 5.31 0.05 -20.33
C SER A 313 6.77 -0.26 -20.68
N ASP A 314 7.50 0.71 -21.21
CA ASP A 314 8.94 0.62 -21.46
C ASP A 314 9.71 1.07 -20.21
N HIS A 315 10.43 0.14 -19.61
CA HIS A 315 11.24 0.35 -18.40
C HIS A 315 12.72 0.50 -18.74
N SER A 316 13.02 1.07 -19.91
CA SER A 316 14.36 1.40 -20.33
C SER A 316 14.62 2.89 -20.27
N GLU A 317 15.90 3.25 -20.06
CA GLU A 317 16.41 4.61 -20.07
C GLU A 317 17.61 4.70 -21.01
N LYS A 318 17.96 5.93 -21.44
CA LYS A 318 19.14 6.19 -22.26
C LYS A 318 20.11 7.09 -21.52
N TYR A 319 21.36 6.70 -21.49
CA TYR A 319 22.44 7.45 -20.86
C TYR A 319 23.53 7.80 -21.86
N ILE A 320 23.96 9.07 -21.89
CA ILE A 320 25.09 9.56 -22.73
C ILE A 320 26.23 9.92 -21.80
N THR A 321 27.41 9.32 -22.02
CA THR A 321 28.56 9.47 -21.15
C THR A 321 29.24 10.85 -21.28
N ARG A 322 29.79 11.37 -20.18
CA ARG A 322 30.94 12.26 -20.20
C ARG A 322 32.24 11.45 -20.07
N LYS A 323 33.39 12.03 -20.34
CA LYS A 323 34.68 11.38 -20.13
C LYS A 323 34.96 11.17 -18.63
N GLY A 324 35.54 10.02 -18.28
CA GLY A 324 36.01 9.67 -16.94
C GLY A 324 34.93 9.03 -16.07
N ILE A 325 35.23 8.94 -14.76
CA ILE A 325 34.37 8.28 -13.78
C ILE A 325 33.10 9.12 -13.55
N GLN A 326 31.96 8.44 -13.56
CA GLN A 326 30.66 9.04 -13.36
C GLN A 326 29.66 8.03 -12.80
N SER A 327 28.74 8.52 -11.97
CA SER A 327 27.64 7.74 -11.41
C SER A 327 26.31 8.36 -11.80
N TRP A 328 25.31 7.54 -11.98
CA TRP A 328 23.96 8.01 -12.27
C TRP A 328 22.92 7.02 -11.77
N ARG A 329 21.74 7.52 -11.44
CA ARG A 329 20.49 6.79 -11.22
C ARG A 329 19.35 7.50 -11.95
N PRO A 330 18.33 6.77 -12.46
CA PRO A 330 17.12 7.40 -12.98
C PRO A 330 16.44 8.29 -11.94
N TYR A 331 15.74 9.30 -12.39
CA TYR A 331 14.87 10.11 -11.54
C TYR A 331 13.59 9.34 -11.15
N THR A 332 13.06 8.56 -12.10
CA THR A 332 11.88 7.71 -11.90
C THR A 332 12.27 6.42 -11.18
N TRP A 333 11.54 6.07 -10.12
CA TRP A 333 11.69 4.78 -9.45
C TRP A 333 11.03 3.65 -10.24
N SER A 334 11.48 2.41 -10.01
CA SER A 334 10.93 1.20 -10.63
C SER A 334 10.84 0.08 -9.62
N GLY A 335 9.96 -0.91 -9.87
CA GLY A 335 10.03 -2.22 -9.25
C GLY A 335 10.77 -3.18 -10.19
N PHE A 336 11.67 -3.98 -9.67
CA PHE A 336 12.47 -4.89 -10.48
C PHE A 336 13.21 -5.91 -9.64
N ARG A 337 13.52 -7.04 -10.26
CA ARG A 337 14.53 -7.96 -9.76
C ARG A 337 15.81 -7.88 -10.59
N TYR A 338 15.68 -7.54 -11.87
CA TYR A 338 16.79 -7.55 -12.82
C TYR A 338 17.05 -6.14 -13.33
N PHE A 339 18.34 -5.79 -13.44
CA PHE A 339 18.79 -4.56 -14.06
C PHE A 339 19.81 -4.89 -15.15
N SER A 340 19.75 -4.22 -16.28
CA SER A 340 20.71 -4.40 -17.36
C SER A 340 21.34 -3.10 -17.83
N ILE A 341 22.59 -3.20 -18.26
CA ILE A 341 23.36 -2.09 -18.88
C ILE A 341 23.91 -2.64 -20.20
N GLU A 342 23.64 -1.94 -21.29
CA GLU A 342 24.34 -2.18 -22.54
C GLU A 342 25.82 -1.86 -22.42
N THR A 343 26.67 -2.69 -22.99
CA THR A 343 28.11 -2.50 -22.95
C THR A 343 28.63 -1.89 -24.24
N ASP A 344 29.55 -0.93 -24.09
CA ASP A 344 30.35 -0.36 -25.14
C ASP A 344 31.83 -0.57 -24.80
N LYS A 345 32.70 -0.79 -25.82
CA LYS A 345 34.16 -0.97 -25.62
C LYS A 345 34.81 0.25 -24.92
N ASP A 346 34.20 1.41 -24.99
CA ASP A 346 34.69 2.63 -24.36
C ASP A 346 34.23 2.83 -22.92
N VAL A 347 33.35 1.96 -22.41
CA VAL A 347 32.73 2.06 -21.08
C VAL A 347 33.09 0.85 -20.23
N GLU A 348 33.73 1.10 -19.10
CA GLU A 348 34.01 0.14 -18.04
C GLU A 348 32.97 0.30 -16.92
N ILE A 349 32.25 -0.76 -16.56
CA ILE A 349 31.33 -0.77 -15.42
C ILE A 349 32.14 -1.04 -14.15
N LEU A 350 32.18 -0.05 -13.25
CA LEU A 350 32.93 -0.13 -11.99
C LEU A 350 32.08 -0.66 -10.84
N ASN A 351 30.81 -0.27 -10.78
CA ASN A 351 29.88 -0.69 -9.73
C ASN A 351 28.43 -0.62 -10.21
N VAL A 352 27.62 -1.54 -9.71
CA VAL A 352 26.16 -1.52 -9.84
C VAL A 352 25.55 -1.86 -8.51
N ASP A 353 24.61 -1.00 -8.07
CA ASP A 353 23.81 -1.16 -6.85
C ASP A 353 22.36 -0.80 -7.18
N ALA A 354 21.47 -0.94 -6.20
CA ALA A 354 20.14 -0.35 -6.22
C ALA A 354 19.87 0.35 -4.89
N GLU A 355 19.31 1.54 -4.93
CA GLU A 355 18.72 2.18 -3.77
C GLU A 355 17.30 1.64 -3.60
N PHE A 356 17.12 0.64 -2.72
CA PHE A 356 15.80 0.20 -2.29
C PHE A 356 15.13 1.34 -1.53
N ALA A 357 13.93 1.76 -1.94
CA ALA A 357 13.18 2.84 -1.32
C ALA A 357 11.71 2.44 -1.17
N CYS A 358 11.18 2.44 0.05
CA CYS A 358 9.78 2.14 0.31
C CYS A 358 9.29 2.90 1.54
N TYR A 359 7.96 2.93 1.73
CA TYR A 359 7.36 3.49 2.95
C TYR A 359 7.94 2.83 4.21
N ASP A 360 8.19 3.61 5.27
CA ASP A 360 8.78 3.13 6.52
C ASP A 360 7.71 2.46 7.40
N TYR A 361 7.46 1.20 7.13
CA TYR A 361 6.61 0.38 7.98
C TYR A 361 7.37 -0.11 9.21
N GLU A 362 6.81 0.10 10.39
CA GLU A 362 7.28 -0.56 11.60
C GLU A 362 6.94 -2.05 11.54
N MET A 363 7.96 -2.91 11.56
CA MET A 363 7.83 -4.37 11.42
C MET A 363 7.47 -5.02 12.78
N GLN A 364 6.35 -4.61 13.37
CA GLN A 364 5.99 -5.01 14.74
C GLN A 364 5.18 -6.29 14.83
N SER A 365 4.37 -6.62 13.81
CA SER A 365 3.59 -7.86 13.78
C SER A 365 4.45 -9.06 13.43
N SER A 366 4.04 -10.25 13.85
CA SER A 366 4.73 -11.51 13.56
C SER A 366 3.74 -12.67 13.46
N PHE A 367 4.07 -13.68 12.66
CA PHE A 367 3.34 -14.94 12.55
C PHE A 367 4.32 -16.08 12.33
N GLU A 368 4.10 -17.19 13.02
CA GLU A 368 4.83 -18.46 12.83
C GLU A 368 3.92 -19.63 13.23
N CYS A 369 3.96 -20.71 12.48
CA CYS A 369 3.24 -21.94 12.78
C CYS A 369 4.08 -23.18 12.47
N SER A 370 3.53 -24.36 12.77
CA SER A 370 4.22 -25.64 12.52
C SER A 370 4.46 -25.97 11.05
N ASP A 371 3.89 -25.20 10.13
CA ASP A 371 4.06 -25.33 8.68
C ASP A 371 4.99 -24.24 8.15
N THR A 372 6.16 -24.64 7.67
CA THR A 372 7.20 -23.72 7.18
C THR A 372 6.84 -23.03 5.86
N GLU A 373 5.99 -23.66 5.00
CA GLU A 373 5.52 -23.00 3.78
C GLU A 373 4.57 -21.86 4.10
N LEU A 374 3.62 -22.05 5.02
CA LEU A 374 2.72 -20.98 5.44
C LEU A 374 3.48 -19.81 6.08
N ASN A 375 4.53 -20.09 6.86
CA ASN A 375 5.40 -19.04 7.40
C ASN A 375 6.07 -18.25 6.27
N ARG A 376 6.57 -18.95 5.26
CA ARG A 376 7.18 -18.33 4.08
C ARG A 376 6.16 -17.47 3.31
N PHE A 377 4.93 -17.93 3.13
CA PHE A 377 3.90 -17.20 2.41
C PHE A 377 3.49 -15.90 3.12
N TRP A 378 3.46 -15.93 4.46
CA TRP A 378 3.23 -14.73 5.26
C TRP A 378 4.33 -13.68 5.02
N GLU A 379 5.59 -14.08 5.01
CA GLU A 379 6.74 -13.19 4.77
C GLU A 379 6.78 -12.67 3.33
N ILE A 380 6.48 -13.48 2.32
CA ILE A 380 6.40 -13.05 0.93
C ILE A 380 5.33 -11.96 0.78
N GLY A 381 4.14 -12.15 1.36
CA GLY A 381 3.09 -11.15 1.28
C GLY A 381 3.45 -9.85 1.98
N ARG A 382 4.12 -9.92 3.13
CA ARG A 382 4.64 -8.74 3.82
C ARG A 382 5.69 -8.00 3.00
N HIS A 383 6.56 -8.72 2.31
CA HIS A 383 7.52 -8.13 1.37
C HIS A 383 6.81 -7.48 0.18
N THR A 384 5.84 -8.19 -0.44
CA THR A 384 5.04 -7.68 -1.56
C THR A 384 4.32 -6.38 -1.20
N MET A 385 3.73 -6.31 -0.01
CA MET A 385 3.11 -5.09 0.50
C MET A 385 4.10 -3.92 0.57
N ARG A 386 5.32 -4.16 1.05
CA ARG A 386 6.35 -3.11 1.18
C ARG A 386 6.79 -2.54 -0.15
N ILE A 387 7.00 -3.41 -1.14
CA ILE A 387 7.48 -2.97 -2.47
C ILE A 387 6.38 -2.35 -3.34
N ASN A 388 5.13 -2.41 -2.91
CA ASN A 388 4.01 -1.70 -3.52
C ASN A 388 3.51 -0.55 -2.62
N SER A 389 4.40 0.04 -1.81
CA SER A 389 4.09 1.18 -0.95
C SER A 389 5.29 2.12 -0.93
N ILE A 390 5.19 3.22 -1.66
CA ILE A 390 6.18 4.30 -1.63
C ILE A 390 5.53 5.52 -0.97
N ASP A 391 4.82 6.32 -1.72
CA ASP A 391 4.11 7.50 -1.20
C ASP A 391 2.65 7.16 -0.87
N THR A 392 2.11 6.15 -1.54
CA THR A 392 0.72 5.67 -1.45
C THR A 392 0.71 4.16 -1.49
N TYR A 393 -0.47 3.56 -1.50
CA TYR A 393 -0.66 2.19 -1.96
C TYR A 393 -0.58 2.17 -3.48
N GLU A 394 0.44 1.52 -4.03
CA GLU A 394 0.68 1.43 -5.46
C GLU A 394 0.04 0.16 -6.06
N ASP A 395 -0.59 0.30 -7.23
CA ASP A 395 -1.27 -0.78 -7.91
C ASP A 395 -1.00 -0.82 -9.43
N PRO A 396 -0.28 -1.77 -9.89
CA PRO A 396 0.97 -2.25 -9.29
C PRO A 396 2.06 -1.18 -9.42
N TRP A 397 3.25 -1.41 -8.89
CA TRP A 397 4.35 -0.44 -9.00
C TRP A 397 4.57 0.07 -10.45
N ARG A 398 4.37 -0.77 -11.46
CA ARG A 398 4.55 -0.42 -12.89
C ARG A 398 3.58 0.64 -13.42
N GLU A 399 2.53 0.96 -12.69
CA GLU A 399 1.56 2.00 -13.04
C GLU A 399 1.79 3.30 -12.26
N HIS A 400 2.53 3.27 -11.15
CA HIS A 400 2.71 4.38 -10.21
C HIS A 400 1.37 5.00 -9.79
N THR A 401 0.34 4.17 -9.66
CA THR A 401 -1.04 4.62 -9.51
C THR A 401 -1.62 4.18 -8.18
N GLN A 402 -2.32 5.08 -7.52
CA GLN A 402 -3.18 4.78 -6.39
C GLN A 402 -4.61 4.48 -6.88
N TYR A 403 -5.05 3.23 -6.72
CA TYR A 403 -6.47 2.92 -6.84
C TYR A 403 -7.21 3.23 -5.54
N ILE A 404 -8.33 3.92 -5.68
CA ILE A 404 -9.19 4.26 -4.55
C ILE A 404 -10.08 3.06 -4.25
N ALA A 405 -9.83 2.40 -3.13
CA ALA A 405 -10.44 1.13 -2.74
C ALA A 405 -10.14 -0.03 -3.72
N GLY A 406 -10.96 -1.06 -3.80
CA GLY A 406 -10.55 -2.26 -4.51
C GLY A 406 -9.21 -2.75 -3.98
N ASP A 407 -8.17 -2.51 -4.75
CA ASP A 407 -6.78 -2.86 -4.42
C ASP A 407 -6.35 -2.33 -3.04
N SER A 408 -6.54 -1.04 -2.82
CA SER A 408 -6.13 -0.39 -1.57
C SER A 408 -6.89 -0.90 -0.35
N ARG A 409 -8.11 -1.40 -0.49
CA ARG A 409 -8.83 -2.03 0.62
C ARG A 409 -8.15 -3.32 1.05
N TYR A 410 -7.71 -4.17 0.10
CA TYR A 410 -6.93 -5.36 0.42
C TYR A 410 -5.61 -4.97 1.11
N MET A 411 -4.92 -3.95 0.57
CA MET A 411 -3.69 -3.45 1.18
C MET A 411 -3.91 -2.90 2.60
N GLN A 412 -5.03 -2.24 2.87
CA GLN A 412 -5.40 -1.82 4.22
C GLN A 412 -5.59 -3.01 5.17
N ILE A 413 -6.36 -4.03 4.73
CA ILE A 413 -6.62 -5.23 5.56
C ILE A 413 -5.30 -5.95 5.84
N PHE A 414 -4.50 -6.22 4.81
CA PHE A 414 -3.25 -6.95 4.94
C PHE A 414 -2.21 -6.14 5.73
N GLY A 415 -2.13 -4.83 5.49
CA GLY A 415 -1.25 -3.91 6.20
C GLY A 415 -1.55 -3.81 7.69
N ASN A 416 -2.83 -3.88 8.09
CA ASN A 416 -3.20 -3.90 9.49
C ASN A 416 -2.61 -5.13 10.21
N TYR A 417 -2.65 -6.31 9.58
CA TYR A 417 -2.08 -7.53 10.17
C TYR A 417 -0.56 -7.60 10.04
N ALA A 418 0.03 -7.04 8.99
CA ALA A 418 1.47 -7.09 8.76
C ALA A 418 2.25 -6.01 9.53
N PHE A 419 1.69 -4.80 9.64
CA PHE A 419 2.40 -3.59 10.10
C PHE A 419 1.66 -2.82 11.18
N GLY A 420 0.41 -3.16 11.46
CA GLY A 420 -0.42 -2.50 12.48
C GLY A 420 -0.61 -1.01 12.21
N GLU A 421 -0.42 -0.18 13.26
CA GLU A 421 -0.67 1.27 13.20
C GLU A 421 0.18 2.00 12.15
N SER A 422 1.36 1.48 11.80
CA SER A 422 2.24 2.14 10.82
C SER A 422 1.66 2.17 9.40
N SER A 423 0.66 1.32 9.08
CA SER A 423 -0.06 1.37 7.79
C SER A 423 -1.22 2.37 7.76
N ARG A 424 -1.55 3.02 8.90
CA ARG A 424 -2.70 3.91 9.04
C ARG A 424 -2.65 5.11 8.11
N LEU A 425 -1.48 5.74 7.95
CA LEU A 425 -1.34 6.95 7.13
C LEU A 425 -1.72 6.70 5.67
N LEU A 426 -1.23 5.62 5.08
CA LEU A 426 -1.55 5.28 3.68
C LEU A 426 -3.04 4.96 3.49
N SER A 427 -3.64 4.27 4.47
CA SER A 427 -5.09 4.02 4.48
C SER A 427 -5.89 5.33 4.58
N ALA A 428 -5.50 6.23 5.48
CA ALA A 428 -6.13 7.53 5.67
C ALA A 428 -6.02 8.40 4.42
N TYR A 429 -4.84 8.41 3.78
CA TYR A 429 -4.61 9.15 2.55
C TYR A 429 -5.48 8.63 1.40
N ASN A 430 -5.61 7.31 1.26
CA ASN A 430 -6.48 6.71 0.25
C ASN A 430 -7.96 7.09 0.48
N LEU A 431 -8.45 7.04 1.71
CA LEU A 431 -9.82 7.45 2.06
C LEU A 431 -10.08 8.92 1.74
N LEU A 432 -9.14 9.81 2.09
CA LEU A 432 -9.20 11.23 1.79
C LEU A 432 -9.21 11.49 0.29
N SER A 433 -8.35 10.81 -0.46
CA SER A 433 -8.26 10.88 -1.92
C SER A 433 -9.59 10.52 -2.58
N GLY A 434 -10.26 9.47 -2.09
CA GLY A 434 -11.60 9.10 -2.56
C GLY A 434 -12.63 10.22 -2.35
N ALA A 435 -12.65 10.84 -1.19
CA ALA A 435 -13.54 11.96 -0.90
C ALA A 435 -13.22 13.20 -1.76
N GLN A 436 -11.94 13.54 -1.92
CA GLN A 436 -11.50 14.66 -2.76
C GLN A 436 -11.88 14.44 -4.23
N SER A 437 -11.85 13.19 -4.70
CA SER A 437 -12.20 12.85 -6.07
C SER A 437 -13.66 13.14 -6.44
N GLN A 438 -14.56 13.23 -5.46
CA GLN A 438 -15.98 13.55 -5.69
C GLN A 438 -16.22 14.98 -6.22
N ARG A 439 -15.22 15.87 -6.19
CA ARG A 439 -15.34 17.21 -6.75
C ARG A 439 -15.60 17.26 -8.26
N TRP A 440 -15.23 16.19 -8.94
CA TRP A 440 -15.37 16.10 -10.40
C TRP A 440 -16.80 15.80 -10.86
N ARG A 441 -17.67 15.34 -9.93
CA ARG A 441 -19.07 14.99 -10.26
C ARG A 441 -20.01 15.35 -9.10
N ASN A 442 -21.16 15.92 -9.46
CA ASN A 442 -22.17 16.35 -8.47
C ASN A 442 -23.05 15.19 -7.98
N ASP A 443 -22.99 14.01 -8.63
CA ASP A 443 -23.80 12.84 -8.29
C ASP A 443 -23.23 11.99 -7.15
N GLY A 444 -22.02 12.32 -6.66
CA GLY A 444 -21.37 11.63 -5.54
C GLY A 444 -20.49 10.46 -5.95
N ALA A 445 -20.23 10.26 -7.25
CA ALA A 445 -19.30 9.24 -7.71
C ALA A 445 -17.88 9.46 -7.15
N VAL A 446 -17.28 8.38 -6.67
CA VAL A 446 -15.88 8.30 -6.27
C VAL A 446 -15.08 7.74 -7.44
N ARG A 447 -13.95 8.34 -7.76
CA ARG A 447 -13.08 7.83 -8.84
C ARG A 447 -12.37 6.56 -8.39
N SER A 448 -12.09 5.68 -9.36
CA SER A 448 -11.32 4.46 -9.10
C SER A 448 -9.84 4.75 -8.88
N ARG A 449 -9.33 5.83 -9.49
CA ARG A 449 -7.92 6.27 -9.42
C ARG A 449 -7.84 7.76 -9.14
N TYR A 450 -6.86 8.14 -8.32
CA TYR A 450 -6.65 9.53 -7.95
C TYR A 450 -5.26 9.74 -7.28
N PRO A 451 -4.59 10.89 -7.49
CA PRO A 451 -5.02 11.99 -8.34
C PRO A 451 -4.67 11.74 -9.81
N THR A 452 -5.60 12.00 -10.69
CA THR A 452 -5.39 11.97 -12.15
C THR A 452 -6.49 12.77 -12.84
N ASP A 453 -6.19 13.37 -13.98
CA ASP A 453 -7.16 13.95 -14.90
C ASP A 453 -7.28 13.15 -16.21
N TYR A 454 -6.61 12.00 -16.27
CA TYR A 454 -6.72 11.08 -17.38
C TYR A 454 -8.02 10.25 -17.26
N PHE A 455 -8.65 9.93 -18.39
CA PHE A 455 -9.94 9.21 -18.46
C PHE A 455 -11.09 9.87 -17.68
N LEU A 456 -11.27 11.19 -17.81
CA LEU A 456 -12.34 11.91 -17.11
C LEU A 456 -13.75 11.62 -17.63
N GLN A 457 -13.90 10.94 -18.76
CA GLN A 457 -15.22 10.75 -19.39
C GLN A 457 -16.10 9.75 -18.62
N PRO A 458 -17.41 10.01 -18.49
CA PRO A 458 -18.34 9.07 -17.90
C PRO A 458 -18.29 7.71 -18.63
N GLY A 459 -18.24 6.61 -17.86
CA GLY A 459 -18.18 5.25 -18.42
C GLY A 459 -16.75 4.75 -18.72
N SER A 460 -15.73 5.57 -18.47
CA SER A 460 -14.34 5.11 -18.51
C SER A 460 -13.95 4.33 -17.26
N SER A 461 -12.82 3.64 -17.29
CA SER A 461 -12.22 2.98 -16.12
C SER A 461 -11.86 3.91 -14.96
N ALA A 462 -12.08 5.22 -15.11
CA ALA A 462 -11.93 6.18 -14.01
C ALA A 462 -13.02 6.06 -12.94
N TYR A 463 -14.13 5.38 -13.24
CA TYR A 463 -15.26 5.18 -12.32
C TYR A 463 -15.67 3.71 -12.34
N LEU A 464 -15.24 2.95 -11.35
CA LEU A 464 -15.63 1.57 -11.13
C LEU A 464 -16.68 1.53 -10.02
N ALA A 465 -17.89 1.09 -10.36
CA ALA A 465 -19.02 1.20 -9.44
C ALA A 465 -18.87 0.29 -8.21
N ASP A 466 -18.21 -0.85 -8.33
CA ASP A 466 -17.90 -1.74 -7.23
C ASP A 466 -16.80 -1.16 -6.32
N TYR A 467 -15.79 -0.48 -6.86
CA TYR A 467 -14.72 0.16 -6.08
C TYR A 467 -15.26 1.24 -5.13
N GLN A 468 -16.29 1.97 -5.56
CA GLN A 468 -16.94 2.93 -4.67
C GLN A 468 -17.61 2.26 -3.46
N LEU A 469 -18.18 1.06 -3.63
CA LEU A 469 -18.71 0.26 -2.52
C LEU A 469 -17.59 -0.27 -1.62
N GLU A 470 -16.48 -0.70 -2.21
CA GLU A 470 -15.28 -1.09 -1.49
C GLU A 470 -14.69 0.09 -0.67
N TRP A 471 -14.78 1.34 -1.17
CA TRP A 471 -14.35 2.53 -0.43
C TRP A 471 -15.18 2.75 0.84
N VAL A 472 -16.49 2.51 0.78
CA VAL A 472 -17.36 2.58 1.97
C VAL A 472 -17.00 1.50 3.00
N LEU A 473 -16.69 0.28 2.52
CA LEU A 473 -16.24 -0.82 3.38
C LEU A 473 -14.87 -0.52 4.00
N MET A 474 -13.94 0.00 3.21
CA MET A 474 -12.60 0.41 3.65
C MET A 474 -12.68 1.46 4.76
N MET A 475 -13.62 2.41 4.68
CA MET A 475 -13.87 3.41 5.73
C MET A 475 -14.32 2.77 7.05
N HIS A 476 -15.19 1.77 7.00
CA HIS A 476 -15.63 1.03 8.17
C HIS A 476 -14.50 0.17 8.77
N GLU A 477 -13.71 -0.51 7.93
CA GLU A 477 -12.56 -1.29 8.36
C GLU A 477 -11.47 -0.41 8.97
N TYR A 478 -11.22 0.79 8.41
CA TYR A 478 -10.34 1.78 9.01
C TYR A 478 -10.78 2.10 10.46
N PHE A 479 -12.07 2.31 10.67
CA PHE A 479 -12.63 2.52 11.98
C PHE A 479 -12.43 1.31 12.93
N LEU A 480 -12.62 0.09 12.44
CA LEU A 480 -12.39 -1.12 13.24
C LEU A 480 -10.92 -1.28 13.63
N TYR A 481 -10.00 -1.00 12.71
CA TYR A 481 -8.57 -1.20 12.94
C TYR A 481 -7.94 -0.07 13.76
N TYR A 482 -8.26 1.18 13.44
CA TYR A 482 -7.56 2.34 14.00
C TYR A 482 -8.39 3.13 15.03
N GLY A 483 -9.65 2.80 15.20
CA GLY A 483 -10.53 3.43 16.21
C GLY A 483 -11.14 4.74 15.74
N ARG A 484 -11.68 5.47 16.71
CA ARG A 484 -12.30 6.78 16.44
C ARG A 484 -11.23 7.76 15.95
N ASP A 485 -11.50 8.29 14.77
CA ASP A 485 -10.64 9.25 14.11
C ASP A 485 -11.52 10.36 13.55
N GLU A 486 -11.07 11.59 13.70
CA GLU A 486 -11.77 12.77 13.15
C GLU A 486 -11.92 12.66 11.63
N LEU A 487 -10.99 11.98 10.94
CA LEU A 487 -11.07 11.75 9.51
C LEU A 487 -12.40 11.11 9.10
N ILE A 488 -12.82 10.02 9.76
CA ILE A 488 -14.08 9.34 9.38
C ILE A 488 -15.30 10.22 9.63
N ALA A 489 -15.30 11.00 10.68
CA ALA A 489 -16.37 11.97 10.94
C ALA A 489 -16.39 13.08 9.86
N ASP A 490 -15.24 13.57 9.44
CA ASP A 490 -15.08 14.56 8.37
C ASP A 490 -15.53 14.00 7.00
N LEU A 491 -15.28 12.72 6.74
CA LEU A 491 -15.66 12.05 5.50
C LEU A 491 -17.12 11.57 5.46
N TYR A 492 -17.87 11.64 6.56
CA TYR A 492 -19.25 11.16 6.60
C TYR A 492 -20.18 11.83 5.57
N PRO A 493 -20.11 13.15 5.29
CA PRO A 493 -20.87 13.75 4.19
C PRO A 493 -20.54 13.16 2.82
N ASN A 494 -19.28 12.80 2.58
CA ASN A 494 -18.82 12.17 1.34
C ASN A 494 -19.34 10.73 1.20
N LEU A 495 -19.37 9.98 2.29
CA LEU A 495 -19.97 8.65 2.37
C LEU A 495 -21.47 8.71 2.00
N LYS A 496 -22.22 9.68 2.53
CA LYS A 496 -23.63 9.86 2.17
C LYS A 496 -23.82 10.10 0.67
N LYS A 497 -23.00 10.96 0.07
CA LYS A 497 -23.02 11.21 -1.38
C LYS A 497 -22.69 9.95 -2.16
N ALA A 498 -21.67 9.19 -1.75
CA ALA A 498 -21.27 7.94 -2.40
C ALA A 498 -22.41 6.92 -2.43
N LEU A 499 -23.17 6.75 -1.34
CA LEU A 499 -24.34 5.85 -1.34
C LEU A 499 -25.54 6.42 -2.08
N GLN A 500 -25.72 7.75 -2.14
CA GLN A 500 -26.77 8.37 -2.94
C GLN A 500 -26.59 8.14 -4.44
N TYR A 501 -25.34 8.01 -4.89
CA TYR A 501 -25.01 7.70 -6.29
C TYR A 501 -25.75 6.47 -6.83
N TYR A 502 -26.04 5.47 -6.01
CA TYR A 502 -26.70 4.23 -6.45
C TYR A 502 -28.22 4.32 -6.58
N ARG A 503 -28.85 5.40 -6.08
CA ARG A 503 -30.33 5.53 -6.08
C ARG A 503 -30.96 5.40 -7.49
N PRO A 504 -30.45 6.06 -8.55
CA PRO A 504 -31.03 5.97 -9.89
C PRO A 504 -30.90 4.60 -10.54
N PHE A 505 -30.02 3.73 -10.02
CA PHE A 505 -29.72 2.42 -10.59
C PHE A 505 -30.52 1.28 -9.95
N LYS A 506 -31.50 1.59 -9.09
CA LYS A 506 -32.39 0.57 -8.53
C LYS A 506 -33.44 0.19 -9.56
N ASP A 507 -33.45 -1.08 -9.92
CA ASP A 507 -34.47 -1.65 -10.82
C ASP A 507 -35.85 -1.60 -10.17
N ALA A 508 -36.86 -1.11 -10.91
CA ALA A 508 -38.21 -0.88 -10.37
C ALA A 508 -38.94 -2.18 -9.98
N LYS A 509 -38.66 -3.30 -10.65
CA LYS A 509 -39.28 -4.61 -10.40
C LYS A 509 -38.68 -5.33 -9.23
N THR A 510 -37.36 -5.32 -9.15
CA THR A 510 -36.61 -6.13 -8.18
C THR A 510 -36.09 -5.33 -6.97
N GLY A 511 -35.95 -4.02 -7.09
CA GLY A 511 -35.32 -3.16 -6.10
C GLY A 511 -33.80 -3.35 -5.98
N LEU A 512 -33.20 -4.17 -6.85
CA LEU A 512 -31.77 -4.45 -6.91
C LEU A 512 -31.04 -3.45 -7.80
N LEU A 513 -29.71 -3.32 -7.63
CA LEU A 513 -28.91 -2.50 -8.53
C LEU A 513 -28.76 -3.15 -9.89
N ALA A 514 -29.03 -2.37 -10.94
CA ALA A 514 -28.95 -2.76 -12.35
C ALA A 514 -28.31 -1.65 -13.18
N ASN A 515 -27.78 -2.01 -14.34
CA ASN A 515 -27.29 -1.07 -15.35
C ASN A 515 -26.30 -0.04 -14.82
N LEU A 516 -25.45 -0.45 -13.89
CA LEU A 516 -24.41 0.45 -13.35
C LEU A 516 -23.51 0.95 -14.49
N PRO A 517 -23.13 2.23 -14.48
CA PRO A 517 -22.26 2.79 -15.50
C PRO A 517 -20.82 2.32 -15.30
N GLY A 518 -20.05 2.34 -16.38
CA GLY A 518 -18.65 1.95 -16.35
C GLY A 518 -18.44 0.44 -16.36
N TRP A 519 -17.30 0.04 -15.90
CA TRP A 519 -16.87 -1.36 -15.77
C TRP A 519 -16.99 -1.80 -14.30
N ILE A 520 -17.27 -3.08 -14.08
CA ILE A 520 -17.39 -3.72 -12.77
C ILE A 520 -16.30 -4.77 -12.67
N VAL A 521 -15.46 -4.70 -11.62
CA VAL A 521 -14.23 -5.49 -11.45
C VAL A 521 -14.30 -6.29 -10.15
N LEU A 522 -15.30 -7.10 -9.98
CA LEU A 522 -15.47 -7.90 -8.75
C LEU A 522 -14.41 -8.98 -8.57
N ASP A 523 -13.79 -9.44 -9.64
CA ASP A 523 -12.72 -10.44 -9.64
C ASP A 523 -11.86 -10.28 -10.92
N TRP A 524 -10.70 -9.68 -10.83
CA TRP A 524 -9.83 -9.39 -11.97
C TRP A 524 -8.65 -10.39 -12.05
N PRO A 525 -8.28 -10.86 -13.23
CA PRO A 525 -8.87 -10.64 -14.56
C PRO A 525 -9.86 -11.76 -14.97
N SER A 526 -10.60 -12.33 -14.03
CA SER A 526 -11.57 -13.38 -14.33
C SER A 526 -12.69 -12.90 -15.25
N THR A 527 -13.48 -13.84 -15.72
CA THR A 527 -14.69 -13.53 -16.51
C THR A 527 -15.90 -13.14 -15.65
N TYR A 528 -15.75 -13.05 -14.34
CA TYR A 528 -16.82 -12.62 -13.43
C TYR A 528 -16.77 -11.12 -13.19
N PRO A 529 -17.86 -10.37 -13.34
CA PRO A 529 -19.15 -10.79 -13.86
C PRO A 529 -19.17 -10.79 -15.40
N ILE A 530 -19.76 -11.81 -15.99
CA ILE A 530 -19.83 -11.94 -17.47
C ILE A 530 -20.72 -10.87 -18.09
N GLU A 531 -21.77 -10.46 -17.38
CA GLU A 531 -22.82 -9.58 -17.89
C GLU A 531 -22.87 -8.23 -17.17
N GLN A 532 -22.02 -7.30 -17.61
CA GLN A 532 -21.78 -6.01 -16.97
C GLN A 532 -23.02 -5.11 -16.75
N LYS A 533 -24.05 -5.22 -17.59
CA LYS A 533 -25.24 -4.34 -17.57
C LYS A 533 -26.45 -4.95 -16.88
N LYS A 534 -26.35 -6.18 -16.36
CA LYS A 534 -27.45 -6.84 -15.66
C LYS A 534 -27.44 -6.53 -14.15
N ILE A 535 -28.43 -7.11 -13.47
CA ILE A 535 -28.46 -7.17 -12.00
C ILE A 535 -27.49 -8.27 -11.57
N ILE A 536 -26.33 -7.90 -11.07
CA ILE A 536 -25.23 -8.80 -10.70
C ILE A 536 -25.31 -9.13 -9.22
N THR A 537 -25.23 -10.40 -8.87
CA THR A 537 -25.31 -10.88 -7.50
C THR A 537 -24.17 -10.32 -6.62
N GLY A 538 -22.91 -10.43 -7.07
CA GLY A 538 -21.77 -9.92 -6.33
C GLY A 538 -21.86 -8.44 -6.00
N THR A 539 -22.26 -7.60 -6.98
CA THR A 539 -22.45 -6.15 -6.77
C THR A 539 -23.55 -5.85 -5.76
N ASN A 540 -24.68 -6.57 -5.80
CA ASN A 540 -25.77 -6.38 -4.85
C ASN A 540 -25.42 -6.88 -3.45
N CYS A 541 -24.66 -7.95 -3.31
CA CYS A 541 -24.09 -8.41 -2.03
C CYS A 541 -23.11 -7.37 -1.45
N LEU A 542 -22.24 -6.82 -2.29
CA LEU A 542 -21.29 -5.77 -1.90
C LEU A 542 -22.04 -4.50 -1.46
N TYR A 543 -23.12 -4.10 -2.17
CA TYR A 543 -23.96 -2.98 -1.80
C TYR A 543 -24.63 -3.19 -0.44
N TYR A 544 -25.10 -4.41 -0.15
CA TYR A 544 -25.61 -4.77 1.18
C TYR A 544 -24.53 -4.56 2.27
N GLY A 545 -23.32 -5.07 2.03
CA GLY A 545 -22.20 -4.87 2.96
C GLY A 545 -21.89 -3.38 3.19
N ALA A 546 -21.87 -2.58 2.12
CA ALA A 546 -21.63 -1.15 2.20
C ALA A 546 -22.73 -0.39 2.98
N LEU A 547 -24.00 -0.76 2.82
CA LEU A 547 -25.10 -0.18 3.60
C LEU A 547 -24.97 -0.50 5.09
N MET A 548 -24.61 -1.73 5.45
CA MET A 548 -24.41 -2.13 6.83
C MET A 548 -23.19 -1.43 7.46
N ALA A 549 -22.09 -1.31 6.73
CA ALA A 549 -20.89 -0.58 7.13
C ALA A 549 -21.21 0.91 7.37
N ALA A 550 -21.91 1.53 6.44
CA ALA A 550 -22.35 2.92 6.55
C ALA A 550 -23.30 3.16 7.74
N ALA A 551 -24.19 2.21 8.00
CA ALA A 551 -25.09 2.28 9.15
C ALA A 551 -24.34 2.22 10.50
N SER A 552 -23.27 1.42 10.58
CA SER A 552 -22.38 1.41 11.74
C SER A 552 -21.67 2.76 11.93
N ILE A 553 -21.09 3.32 10.85
CA ILE A 553 -20.44 4.64 10.88
C ILE A 553 -21.44 5.73 11.30
N ALA A 554 -22.65 5.72 10.75
CA ALA A 554 -23.69 6.68 11.11
C ALA A 554 -24.07 6.62 12.59
N SER A 555 -24.22 5.39 13.13
CA SER A 555 -24.55 5.18 14.54
C SER A 555 -23.39 5.55 15.46
N ASP A 556 -22.18 5.02 15.19
CA ASP A 556 -21.12 4.95 16.19
C ASP A 556 -20.16 6.16 16.11
N ILE A 557 -20.09 6.81 14.95
CA ILE A 557 -19.19 7.96 14.71
C ILE A 557 -19.96 9.27 14.49
N ALA A 558 -20.87 9.27 13.52
CA ALA A 558 -21.59 10.49 13.14
C ALA A 558 -22.75 10.83 14.08
N HIS A 559 -23.14 9.90 14.96
CA HIS A 559 -24.27 10.04 15.86
C HIS A 559 -25.58 10.43 15.14
N ASP A 560 -25.81 9.84 13.95
CA ASP A 560 -26.97 10.01 13.08
C ASP A 560 -27.84 8.74 13.09
N PRO A 561 -28.59 8.48 14.18
CA PRO A 561 -29.37 7.25 14.33
C PRO A 561 -30.49 7.12 13.28
N LYS A 562 -30.99 8.25 12.76
CA LYS A 562 -32.00 8.25 11.71
C LYS A 562 -31.43 7.67 10.43
N GLN A 563 -30.29 8.16 9.97
CA GLN A 563 -29.64 7.66 8.77
C GLN A 563 -29.16 6.22 8.96
N ALA A 564 -28.69 5.86 10.14
CA ALA A 564 -28.33 4.48 10.47
C ALA A 564 -29.53 3.53 10.33
N HIS A 565 -30.71 3.94 10.82
CA HIS A 565 -31.94 3.16 10.67
C HIS A 565 -32.37 3.03 9.21
N GLU A 566 -32.34 4.14 8.45
CA GLU A 566 -32.67 4.12 7.02
C GLU A 566 -31.79 3.15 6.21
N TRP A 567 -30.49 3.15 6.45
CA TRP A 567 -29.57 2.23 5.76
C TRP A 567 -29.75 0.78 6.20
N LYS A 568 -30.03 0.51 7.47
CA LYS A 568 -30.35 -0.84 7.96
C LYS A 568 -31.63 -1.39 7.31
N GLU A 569 -32.65 -0.54 7.18
CA GLU A 569 -33.90 -0.93 6.52
C GLU A 569 -33.70 -1.19 5.02
N GLN A 570 -32.94 -0.33 4.34
CA GLN A 570 -32.57 -0.58 2.94
C GLN A 570 -31.78 -1.89 2.80
N ALA A 571 -30.86 -2.16 3.68
CA ALA A 571 -30.09 -3.41 3.68
C ALA A 571 -30.99 -4.64 3.92
N ARG A 572 -31.93 -4.56 4.86
CA ARG A 572 -32.91 -5.62 5.12
C ARG A 572 -33.72 -5.95 3.86
N GLN A 573 -34.28 -4.93 3.21
CA GLN A 573 -35.05 -5.09 1.99
C GLN A 573 -34.21 -5.62 0.82
N LEU A 574 -32.97 -5.14 0.70
CA LEU A 574 -32.01 -5.63 -0.30
C LEU A 574 -31.71 -7.13 -0.10
N LYS A 575 -31.49 -7.56 1.13
CA LYS A 575 -31.29 -8.97 1.47
C LYS A 575 -32.48 -9.84 1.08
N GLU A 576 -33.70 -9.39 1.32
CA GLU A 576 -34.93 -10.10 0.94
C GLU A 576 -35.01 -10.22 -0.58
N ASN A 577 -34.73 -9.13 -1.30
CA ASN A 577 -34.76 -9.11 -2.76
C ASN A 577 -33.66 -9.99 -3.39
N ILE A 578 -32.44 -9.98 -2.85
CA ILE A 578 -31.35 -10.87 -3.28
C ILE A 578 -31.81 -12.34 -3.13
N ASN A 579 -32.38 -12.71 -1.99
CA ASN A 579 -32.86 -14.06 -1.76
C ASN A 579 -34.06 -14.46 -2.65
N LYS A 580 -34.93 -13.50 -2.99
CA LYS A 580 -36.12 -13.74 -3.82
C LYS A 580 -35.79 -13.86 -5.30
N TYR A 581 -34.89 -13.01 -5.82
CA TYR A 581 -34.71 -12.87 -7.25
C TYR A 581 -33.43 -13.51 -7.80
N LEU A 582 -32.43 -13.76 -6.93
CA LEU A 582 -31.13 -14.27 -7.34
C LEU A 582 -30.83 -15.69 -6.85
N TRP A 583 -31.64 -16.24 -5.94
CA TRP A 583 -31.49 -17.63 -5.50
C TRP A 583 -32.20 -18.60 -6.45
N SER A 584 -31.48 -19.60 -6.96
CA SER A 584 -32.05 -20.72 -7.71
C SER A 584 -32.23 -21.94 -6.79
N ALA A 585 -33.47 -22.32 -6.50
CA ALA A 585 -33.76 -23.53 -5.73
C ALA A 585 -33.37 -24.80 -6.50
N GLU A 586 -33.45 -24.78 -7.82
CA GLU A 586 -33.10 -25.89 -8.70
C GLU A 586 -31.58 -26.17 -8.63
N GLN A 587 -30.76 -25.10 -8.66
CA GLN A 587 -29.29 -25.21 -8.62
C GLN A 587 -28.74 -25.22 -7.18
N GLY A 588 -29.57 -24.91 -6.18
CA GLY A 588 -29.15 -24.79 -4.80
C GLY A 588 -28.10 -23.71 -4.56
N ALA A 589 -28.15 -22.63 -5.36
CA ALA A 589 -27.10 -21.59 -5.39
C ALA A 589 -27.64 -20.23 -5.84
N TYR A 590 -26.90 -19.16 -5.58
CA TYR A 590 -27.16 -17.85 -6.20
C TYR A 590 -26.69 -17.83 -7.65
N LEU A 591 -27.55 -17.38 -8.54
CA LEU A 591 -27.22 -17.08 -9.94
C LEU A 591 -26.25 -15.90 -9.98
N ASP A 592 -25.42 -15.81 -11.02
CA ASP A 592 -24.48 -14.69 -11.18
C ASP A 592 -25.21 -13.38 -11.51
N SER A 593 -26.35 -13.49 -12.20
CA SER A 593 -27.19 -12.36 -12.57
C SER A 593 -28.68 -12.74 -12.58
N TYR A 594 -29.55 -11.75 -12.40
CA TYR A 594 -31.01 -11.91 -12.54
C TYR A 594 -31.37 -12.37 -13.93
N GLU A 595 -32.27 -13.35 -14.04
CA GLU A 595 -32.65 -14.02 -15.28
C GLU A 595 -31.46 -14.67 -16.03
N GLY A 596 -30.34 -14.85 -15.39
CA GLY A 596 -29.21 -15.64 -15.87
C GLY A 596 -29.35 -17.12 -15.53
N SER A 597 -28.46 -17.95 -16.07
CA SER A 597 -28.42 -19.39 -15.77
C SER A 597 -27.08 -19.83 -15.16
N LYS A 598 -26.10 -18.92 -15.08
CA LYS A 598 -24.76 -19.24 -14.59
C LYS A 598 -24.67 -19.12 -13.08
N VAL A 599 -23.86 -20.02 -12.51
CA VAL A 599 -23.56 -20.07 -11.10
C VAL A 599 -22.04 -20.19 -10.96
N GLN A 600 -21.40 -19.17 -10.43
CA GLN A 600 -19.95 -19.15 -10.21
C GLN A 600 -19.63 -19.06 -8.71
N GLN A 601 -18.41 -19.42 -8.36
CA GLN A 601 -17.88 -19.39 -7.00
C GLN A 601 -18.03 -18.01 -6.34
N GLN A 602 -17.79 -16.94 -7.10
CA GLN A 602 -17.77 -15.57 -6.61
C GLN A 602 -19.14 -15.15 -6.04
N SER A 603 -20.24 -15.47 -6.70
CA SER A 603 -21.60 -15.16 -6.22
C SER A 603 -21.88 -15.80 -4.86
N GLN A 604 -21.46 -17.05 -4.69
CA GLN A 604 -21.65 -17.78 -3.42
C GLN A 604 -20.80 -17.19 -2.31
N VAL A 605 -19.54 -16.87 -2.62
CA VAL A 605 -18.60 -16.31 -1.64
C VAL A 605 -19.07 -14.95 -1.14
N TYR A 606 -19.53 -14.05 -2.03
CA TYR A 606 -20.12 -12.76 -1.61
C TYR A 606 -21.34 -12.95 -0.72
N ALA A 607 -22.24 -13.89 -1.06
CA ALA A 607 -23.43 -14.14 -0.25
C ALA A 607 -23.11 -14.76 1.12
N LEU A 608 -22.09 -15.63 1.21
CA LEU A 608 -21.58 -16.19 2.47
C LEU A 608 -20.91 -15.12 3.33
N GLU A 609 -20.03 -14.30 2.73
CA GLU A 609 -19.28 -13.24 3.42
C GLU A 609 -20.20 -12.26 4.16
N TYR A 610 -21.29 -11.84 3.50
CA TYR A 610 -22.25 -10.91 4.10
C TYR A 610 -23.42 -11.57 4.83
N GLY A 611 -23.41 -12.90 4.97
CA GLY A 611 -24.45 -13.63 5.72
C GLY A 611 -25.84 -13.47 5.12
N LEU A 612 -25.97 -13.45 3.80
CA LEU A 612 -27.23 -13.24 3.10
C LEU A 612 -28.07 -14.50 3.06
N ALA A 613 -27.46 -15.65 2.92
CA ALA A 613 -28.13 -16.95 2.89
C ALA A 613 -28.65 -17.40 4.26
N GLY A 614 -29.85 -17.98 4.29
CA GLY A 614 -30.31 -18.75 5.43
C GLY A 614 -29.43 -19.99 5.66
N ILE A 615 -29.56 -20.58 6.87
CA ILE A 615 -28.75 -21.73 7.27
C ILE A 615 -28.95 -22.94 6.35
N GLU A 616 -30.18 -23.09 5.84
CA GLU A 616 -30.61 -24.17 4.96
C GLU A 616 -29.98 -24.14 3.57
N LYS A 617 -29.42 -23.00 3.17
CA LYS A 617 -28.77 -22.77 1.88
C LYS A 617 -27.25 -22.93 1.92
N LYS A 618 -26.66 -22.91 3.12
CA LYS A 618 -25.22 -22.81 3.29
C LYS A 618 -24.46 -24.02 2.77
N ASP A 619 -24.95 -25.24 3.07
CA ASP A 619 -24.22 -26.45 2.74
C ASP A 619 -24.05 -26.63 1.22
N SER A 620 -25.09 -26.35 0.44
CA SER A 620 -24.99 -26.40 -1.04
C SER A 620 -24.02 -25.37 -1.61
N MET A 621 -24.01 -24.16 -1.05
CA MET A 621 -23.07 -23.11 -1.43
C MET A 621 -21.61 -23.47 -1.08
N ILE A 622 -21.37 -24.00 0.12
CA ILE A 622 -20.06 -24.45 0.57
C ILE A 622 -19.55 -25.59 -0.33
N ASP A 623 -20.40 -26.54 -0.63
CA ASP A 623 -20.13 -27.63 -1.56
C ASP A 623 -19.72 -27.11 -2.95
N LEU A 624 -20.45 -26.14 -3.47
CA LEU A 624 -20.13 -25.52 -4.75
C LEU A 624 -18.77 -24.83 -4.71
N VAL A 625 -18.52 -24.02 -3.68
CA VAL A 625 -17.24 -23.28 -3.54
C VAL A 625 -16.05 -24.24 -3.43
N THR A 626 -16.17 -25.28 -2.61
CA THR A 626 -15.09 -26.25 -2.40
C THR A 626 -14.83 -27.12 -3.65
N LYS A 627 -15.88 -27.53 -4.35
CA LYS A 627 -15.78 -28.29 -5.62
C LYS A 627 -15.20 -27.44 -6.76
N SER A 628 -15.50 -26.14 -6.80
CA SER A 628 -14.96 -25.22 -7.79
C SER A 628 -13.44 -25.03 -7.66
N GLY A 629 -12.88 -25.24 -6.47
CA GLY A 629 -11.44 -25.11 -6.22
C GLY A 629 -10.89 -23.71 -6.58
N LYS A 630 -9.86 -23.65 -7.43
CA LYS A 630 -9.27 -22.41 -7.94
C LYS A 630 -10.04 -21.86 -9.13
N ALA A 631 -11.26 -21.37 -8.91
CA ALA A 631 -12.12 -20.79 -9.95
C ALA A 631 -12.16 -19.26 -9.92
N SER A 632 -11.48 -18.64 -8.96
CA SER A 632 -11.32 -17.20 -8.83
C SER A 632 -9.87 -16.79 -8.99
N GLU A 633 -9.62 -15.52 -9.26
CA GLU A 633 -8.27 -14.96 -9.32
C GLU A 633 -7.67 -14.74 -7.93
N GLN A 634 -6.38 -14.41 -7.89
CA GLN A 634 -5.60 -14.42 -6.66
C GLN A 634 -6.06 -13.35 -5.65
N SER A 635 -6.49 -12.19 -6.13
CA SER A 635 -7.07 -11.15 -5.28
C SER A 635 -8.34 -11.61 -4.58
N PHE A 636 -9.24 -12.26 -5.33
CA PHE A 636 -10.50 -12.76 -4.80
C PHE A 636 -10.33 -14.01 -3.92
N ALA A 637 -9.26 -14.77 -4.12
CA ALA A 637 -8.95 -15.97 -3.34
C ALA A 637 -8.87 -15.70 -1.82
N TYR A 638 -8.49 -14.49 -1.41
CA TYR A 638 -8.58 -14.05 -0.02
C TYR A 638 -10.01 -14.22 0.53
N ARG A 639 -11.05 -13.76 -0.22
CA ARG A 639 -12.46 -13.88 0.18
C ARG A 639 -12.92 -15.33 0.20
N VAL A 640 -12.49 -16.14 -0.79
CA VAL A 640 -12.80 -17.57 -0.86
C VAL A 640 -12.29 -18.28 0.39
N VAL A 641 -11.01 -18.15 0.68
CA VAL A 641 -10.38 -18.83 1.83
C VAL A 641 -10.96 -18.33 3.16
N ARG A 642 -11.15 -17.03 3.30
CA ARG A 642 -11.75 -16.42 4.49
C ARG A 642 -13.16 -16.94 4.73
N SER A 643 -13.98 -17.02 3.67
CA SER A 643 -15.34 -17.59 3.74
C SER A 643 -15.33 -19.06 4.15
N MET A 644 -14.41 -19.85 3.63
CA MET A 644 -14.32 -21.28 3.96
C MET A 644 -13.90 -21.48 5.41
N PHE A 645 -12.92 -20.76 5.92
CA PHE A 645 -12.60 -20.77 7.36
C PHE A 645 -13.79 -20.36 8.23
N ALA A 646 -14.53 -19.31 7.84
CA ALA A 646 -15.70 -18.84 8.59
C ALA A 646 -16.84 -19.86 8.63
N ASN A 647 -16.89 -20.80 7.69
CA ASN A 647 -17.89 -21.85 7.57
C ASN A 647 -17.34 -23.26 7.93
N GLY A 648 -16.20 -23.36 8.64
CA GLY A 648 -15.68 -24.59 9.23
C GLY A 648 -14.99 -25.53 8.24
N GLN A 649 -14.57 -25.02 7.09
CA GLN A 649 -13.80 -25.78 6.09
C GLN A 649 -12.28 -25.58 6.29
N ASP A 650 -11.82 -25.79 7.51
CA ASP A 650 -10.49 -25.41 7.99
C ASP A 650 -9.35 -26.07 7.22
N GLU A 651 -9.41 -27.39 7.06
CA GLU A 651 -8.38 -28.16 6.33
C GLU A 651 -8.38 -27.81 4.86
N TRP A 652 -9.56 -27.71 4.22
CA TRP A 652 -9.67 -27.29 2.83
C TRP A 652 -9.07 -25.90 2.62
N ALA A 653 -9.32 -24.96 3.52
CA ALA A 653 -8.81 -23.60 3.43
C ALA A 653 -7.28 -23.53 3.54
N LEU A 654 -6.68 -24.30 4.46
CA LEU A 654 -5.22 -24.42 4.58
C LEU A 654 -4.60 -25.07 3.33
N ASP A 655 -5.21 -26.13 2.83
CA ASP A 655 -4.75 -26.82 1.62
C ASP A 655 -4.87 -25.94 0.39
N TYR A 656 -5.93 -25.13 0.30
CA TYR A 656 -6.07 -24.15 -0.77
C TYR A 656 -4.91 -23.15 -0.77
N ILE A 657 -4.52 -22.62 0.38
CA ILE A 657 -3.37 -21.72 0.51
C ILE A 657 -2.09 -22.42 0.06
N ARG A 658 -1.79 -23.61 0.63
CA ARG A 658 -0.59 -24.39 0.29
C ARG A 658 -0.49 -24.68 -1.20
N LYS A 659 -1.58 -25.15 -1.80
CA LYS A 659 -1.63 -25.57 -3.19
C LYS A 659 -1.47 -24.39 -4.14
N ASN A 660 -2.23 -23.30 -3.95
CA ASN A 660 -2.34 -22.27 -4.97
C ASN A 660 -1.23 -21.21 -4.83
N TRP A 661 -0.97 -20.66 -3.65
CA TRP A 661 0.19 -19.79 -3.44
C TRP A 661 1.50 -20.59 -3.54
N GLY A 662 1.53 -21.83 -3.08
CA GLY A 662 2.69 -22.71 -3.22
C GLY A 662 3.03 -23.02 -4.68
N ALA A 663 2.04 -23.18 -5.56
CA ALA A 663 2.27 -23.35 -6.99
C ALA A 663 2.97 -22.13 -7.59
N GLN A 664 2.56 -20.91 -7.22
CA GLN A 664 3.17 -19.70 -7.74
C GLN A 664 4.65 -19.58 -7.37
N THR A 665 5.05 -20.02 -6.16
CA THR A 665 6.47 -20.00 -5.75
C THR A 665 7.37 -20.93 -6.57
N LYS A 666 6.79 -21.80 -7.38
CA LYS A 666 7.50 -22.77 -8.25
C LYS A 666 7.58 -22.29 -9.71
N LEU A 667 6.92 -21.19 -10.06
CA LEU A 667 7.00 -20.61 -11.39
C LEU A 667 8.42 -20.08 -11.67
N SER A 668 8.88 -20.22 -12.89
CA SER A 668 10.16 -19.64 -13.33
C SER A 668 10.18 -18.11 -13.26
N SER A 669 8.99 -17.50 -13.36
CA SER A 669 8.76 -16.06 -13.20
C SER A 669 8.71 -15.58 -11.75
N PHE A 670 8.70 -16.48 -10.75
CA PHE A 670 8.61 -16.09 -9.35
C PHE A 670 9.87 -15.33 -8.92
N ASN A 671 9.66 -14.11 -8.49
CA ASN A 671 10.73 -13.16 -8.15
C ASN A 671 10.80 -12.80 -6.65
N GLY A 672 10.08 -13.53 -5.80
CA GLY A 672 10.06 -13.29 -4.35
C GLY A 672 8.89 -12.41 -3.87
N ALA A 673 8.00 -12.01 -4.79
CA ALA A 673 6.76 -11.29 -4.51
C ALA A 673 5.55 -12.05 -5.04
N TRP A 674 4.34 -11.74 -4.55
CA TRP A 674 3.10 -12.27 -5.10
C TRP A 674 2.73 -11.54 -6.38
N HIS A 675 2.36 -12.31 -7.41
CA HIS A 675 2.00 -11.78 -8.72
C HIS A 675 0.59 -11.13 -8.70
N GLU A 676 0.27 -10.39 -9.76
CA GLU A 676 -1.05 -9.75 -9.96
C GLU A 676 -2.19 -10.79 -10.06
N GLY A 677 -1.92 -11.94 -10.62
CA GLY A 677 -2.82 -13.09 -10.72
C GLY A 677 -2.05 -14.40 -10.65
N TRP A 678 -2.75 -15.52 -10.76
CA TRP A 678 -2.13 -16.84 -10.58
C TRP A 678 -1.00 -17.13 -11.56
N ASP A 679 -1.20 -16.80 -12.83
CA ASP A 679 -0.20 -16.96 -13.89
C ASP A 679 -0.58 -16.06 -15.07
N LEU A 680 -0.31 -14.76 -14.93
CA LEU A 680 -0.60 -13.76 -15.95
C LEU A 680 0.69 -13.39 -16.69
N PRO A 681 0.85 -13.82 -17.97
CA PRO A 681 2.07 -13.53 -18.72
C PRO A 681 2.28 -12.03 -19.00
N TRP A 682 1.23 -11.24 -18.97
CA TRP A 682 1.23 -9.79 -19.16
C TRP A 682 1.15 -8.98 -17.85
N GLY A 683 0.76 -9.62 -16.75
CA GLY A 683 0.61 -8.99 -15.44
C GLY A 683 1.95 -8.72 -14.76
N SER A 684 1.92 -7.88 -13.73
CA SER A 684 3.06 -7.68 -12.84
C SER A 684 3.35 -8.93 -12.02
N THR A 685 4.62 -9.19 -11.75
CA THR A 685 5.03 -10.23 -10.81
C THR A 685 5.18 -9.71 -9.37
N SER A 686 4.65 -8.52 -9.12
CA SER A 686 4.58 -7.89 -7.79
C SER A 686 3.28 -7.10 -7.64
N HIS A 687 2.31 -7.65 -6.91
CA HIS A 687 1.03 -7.00 -6.67
C HIS A 687 0.50 -7.26 -5.26
N ALA A 688 0.29 -6.19 -4.50
CA ALA A 688 -0.01 -6.29 -3.07
C ALA A 688 -1.37 -6.94 -2.76
N TRP A 689 -2.39 -6.80 -3.62
CA TRP A 689 -3.71 -7.43 -3.41
C TRP A 689 -3.68 -8.96 -3.34
N SER A 690 -2.60 -9.57 -3.84
CA SER A 690 -2.40 -11.02 -3.79
C SER A 690 -1.82 -11.54 -2.47
N SER A 691 -1.53 -10.65 -1.52
CA SER A 691 -0.91 -10.96 -0.23
C SER A 691 -1.90 -11.55 0.81
N GLY A 692 -2.98 -12.20 0.36
CA GLY A 692 -4.02 -12.76 1.21
C GLY A 692 -3.53 -13.57 2.42
N PRO A 693 -2.55 -14.49 2.30
CA PRO A 693 -2.02 -15.25 3.43
C PRO A 693 -1.49 -14.38 4.57
N THR A 694 -1.02 -13.16 4.29
CA THR A 694 -0.49 -12.23 5.29
C THR A 694 -1.55 -11.77 6.29
N ALA A 695 -2.82 -11.70 5.89
CA ALA A 695 -3.93 -11.41 6.81
C ALA A 695 -4.63 -12.69 7.28
N LEU A 696 -4.87 -13.66 6.38
CA LEU A 696 -5.59 -14.90 6.70
C LEU A 696 -4.94 -15.69 7.83
N LEU A 697 -3.62 -15.77 7.85
CA LEU A 697 -2.93 -16.58 8.86
C LEU A 697 -3.04 -15.98 10.27
N PRO A 698 -2.78 -14.68 10.52
CA PRO A 698 -3.06 -14.09 11.83
C PRO A 698 -4.56 -14.03 12.16
N GLU A 699 -5.41 -13.69 11.19
CA GLU A 699 -6.85 -13.56 11.42
C GLU A 699 -7.51 -14.89 11.77
N MET A 700 -7.17 -15.97 11.03
CA MET A 700 -7.86 -17.26 11.15
C MET A 700 -7.08 -18.27 11.97
N VAL A 701 -5.79 -18.46 11.72
CA VAL A 701 -4.99 -19.48 12.41
C VAL A 701 -4.66 -19.07 13.85
N LEU A 702 -4.23 -17.82 14.07
CA LEU A 702 -4.16 -17.28 15.44
C LEU A 702 -5.54 -16.94 15.98
N GLY A 703 -6.50 -16.67 15.10
CA GLY A 703 -7.88 -16.34 15.42
C GLY A 703 -8.07 -14.90 15.91
N LEU A 704 -7.18 -13.98 15.57
CA LEU A 704 -7.20 -12.59 16.07
C LEU A 704 -7.96 -11.67 15.11
N SER A 705 -9.10 -11.13 15.54
CA SER A 705 -9.86 -10.15 14.77
C SER A 705 -10.54 -9.11 15.66
N PRO A 706 -10.70 -7.85 15.19
CA PRO A 706 -11.39 -6.82 15.95
C PRO A 706 -12.88 -7.14 16.05
N ALA A 707 -13.46 -6.98 17.24
CA ALA A 707 -14.90 -7.07 17.47
C ALA A 707 -15.53 -5.68 17.64
N THR A 708 -14.75 -4.71 18.09
CA THR A 708 -15.14 -3.30 18.18
C THR A 708 -14.00 -2.39 17.70
N TYR A 709 -14.32 -1.14 17.44
CA TYR A 709 -13.37 -0.15 16.92
C TYR A 709 -12.06 -0.07 17.72
N GLY A 710 -10.95 0.08 16.99
CA GLY A 710 -9.62 0.23 17.56
C GLY A 710 -9.19 -0.97 18.40
N TRP A 711 -9.71 -2.16 18.13
CA TRP A 711 -9.41 -3.38 18.89
C TRP A 711 -9.74 -3.29 20.39
N LYS A 712 -10.68 -2.44 20.79
CA LYS A 712 -11.08 -2.31 22.21
C LYS A 712 -11.65 -3.61 22.75
N THR A 713 -12.44 -4.29 21.94
CA THR A 713 -12.80 -5.68 22.12
C THR A 713 -12.35 -6.45 20.88
N PHE A 714 -11.72 -7.59 21.07
CA PHE A 714 -11.29 -8.44 19.97
C PHE A 714 -11.65 -9.90 20.21
N MET A 715 -11.80 -10.64 19.13
CA MET A 715 -12.04 -12.09 19.16
C MET A 715 -10.72 -12.83 19.13
N VAL A 716 -10.68 -13.95 19.84
CA VAL A 716 -9.61 -14.93 19.80
C VAL A 716 -10.27 -16.28 19.51
N LYS A 717 -10.27 -16.68 18.25
CA LYS A 717 -10.92 -17.91 17.76
C LYS A 717 -9.93 -18.71 16.91
N PRO A 718 -8.95 -19.39 17.53
CA PRO A 718 -7.94 -20.15 16.81
C PRO A 718 -8.57 -21.25 15.95
N ILE A 719 -8.14 -21.32 14.69
CA ILE A 719 -8.45 -22.42 13.79
C ILE A 719 -7.21 -23.30 13.68
N THR A 720 -7.29 -24.52 14.17
CA THR A 720 -6.13 -25.40 14.22
C THR A 720 -5.91 -26.20 12.94
N GLY A 721 -6.98 -26.57 12.23
CA GLY A 721 -6.90 -27.48 11.08
C GLY A 721 -6.01 -28.68 11.37
N ASP A 722 -5.01 -28.92 10.54
CA ASP A 722 -3.98 -29.95 10.70
C ASP A 722 -2.68 -29.45 11.38
N LEU A 723 -2.62 -28.17 11.76
CA LEU A 723 -1.45 -27.57 12.41
C LEU A 723 -1.31 -28.03 13.87
N LYS A 724 -0.06 -28.14 14.34
CA LYS A 724 0.28 -28.52 15.72
C LYS A 724 0.39 -27.33 16.66
N TRP A 725 0.82 -26.20 16.15
CA TRP A 725 0.96 -24.96 16.90
C TRP A 725 0.98 -23.74 15.96
N ALA A 726 0.61 -22.60 16.50
CA ALA A 726 0.91 -21.30 15.91
C ALA A 726 1.15 -20.26 16.99
N LYS A 727 1.97 -19.28 16.71
CA LYS A 727 2.26 -18.14 17.56
C LYS A 727 2.42 -16.88 16.73
N GLY A 728 2.11 -15.74 17.32
CA GLY A 728 2.32 -14.47 16.63
C GLY A 728 1.83 -13.28 17.44
N LYS A 729 2.10 -12.14 16.92
CA LYS A 729 1.74 -10.84 17.46
C LYS A 729 1.07 -9.99 16.39
N VAL A 730 -0.06 -9.41 16.71
CA VAL A 730 -0.70 -8.36 15.94
C VAL A 730 -0.51 -7.04 16.67
N ALA A 731 0.21 -6.12 16.05
CA ALA A 731 0.37 -4.77 16.56
C ALA A 731 -0.91 -3.97 16.30
N THR A 732 -1.49 -3.36 17.32
CA THR A 732 -2.73 -2.60 17.21
C THR A 732 -2.63 -1.24 17.87
N VAL A 733 -3.50 -0.30 17.52
CA VAL A 733 -3.60 1.01 18.17
C VAL A 733 -3.92 0.92 19.67
N SER A 734 -4.46 -0.20 20.13
CA SER A 734 -4.75 -0.47 21.54
C SER A 734 -3.64 -1.23 22.25
N GLY A 735 -2.52 -1.51 21.57
CA GLY A 735 -1.37 -2.27 22.06
C GLY A 735 -1.19 -3.60 21.33
N ASP A 736 -0.07 -4.25 21.60
CA ASP A 736 0.28 -5.53 20.98
C ASP A 736 -0.57 -6.66 21.56
N ILE A 737 -1.21 -7.45 20.70
CA ILE A 737 -1.91 -8.68 21.05
C ILE A 737 -1.01 -9.84 20.67
N TYR A 738 -0.59 -10.64 21.65
CA TYR A 738 0.15 -11.88 21.42
C TYR A 738 -0.74 -13.08 21.66
N ALA A 739 -0.70 -14.06 20.75
CA ALA A 739 -1.33 -15.35 20.89
C ALA A 739 -0.37 -16.48 20.50
N GLU A 740 -0.38 -17.56 21.29
CA GLU A 740 0.38 -18.79 21.03
C GLU A 740 -0.49 -19.98 21.44
N TRP A 741 -0.78 -20.86 20.51
CA TRP A 741 -1.51 -22.09 20.82
C TRP A 741 -0.75 -23.33 20.38
N HIS A 742 -0.98 -24.42 21.13
CA HIS A 742 -0.45 -25.76 20.85
C HIS A 742 -1.57 -26.77 20.93
N ARG A 743 -1.54 -27.77 20.08
CA ARG A 743 -2.40 -28.95 20.09
C ARG A 743 -1.53 -30.20 19.99
N ASP A 744 -1.74 -31.15 20.87
CA ASP A 744 -1.07 -32.45 20.83
C ASP A 744 -1.97 -33.56 20.22
N ASP A 745 -1.37 -34.74 19.99
CA ASP A 745 -2.06 -35.90 19.44
C ASP A 745 -3.10 -36.49 20.41
N LYS A 746 -3.04 -36.13 21.71
CA LYS A 746 -4.00 -36.50 22.75
C LYS A 746 -5.17 -35.52 22.87
N LYS A 747 -5.35 -34.67 21.85
CA LYS A 747 -6.39 -33.62 21.81
C LYS A 747 -6.31 -32.63 22.99
N GLN A 748 -5.13 -32.42 23.57
CA GLN A 748 -4.92 -31.36 24.55
C GLN A 748 -4.62 -30.07 23.77
N PHE A 749 -5.35 -29.04 24.12
CA PHE A 749 -5.16 -27.70 23.55
C PHE A 749 -4.71 -26.72 24.63
N SER A 750 -3.75 -25.87 24.30
CA SER A 750 -3.34 -24.78 25.18
C SER A 750 -3.22 -23.50 24.39
N LEU A 751 -3.64 -22.37 24.99
CA LEU A 751 -3.55 -21.02 24.44
C LEU A 751 -2.90 -20.11 25.46
N LYS A 752 -1.78 -19.48 25.08
CA LYS A 752 -1.22 -18.31 25.77
C LYS A 752 -1.72 -17.05 25.08
N LEU A 753 -2.13 -16.05 25.84
CA LEU A 753 -2.70 -14.81 25.31
C LEU A 753 -2.27 -13.62 26.16
N ASP A 754 -1.71 -12.61 25.50
CA ASP A 754 -1.46 -11.28 26.10
C ASP A 754 -2.56 -10.33 25.62
N VAL A 755 -3.34 -9.80 26.56
CA VAL A 755 -4.44 -8.85 26.31
C VAL A 755 -3.97 -7.47 26.75
N PRO A 756 -3.87 -6.49 25.84
CA PRO A 756 -3.41 -5.13 26.13
C PRO A 756 -4.26 -4.39 27.18
N LYS A 757 -3.65 -3.44 27.86
CA LYS A 757 -4.34 -2.61 28.85
C LYS A 757 -5.50 -1.81 28.21
N GLY A 758 -6.65 -1.82 28.82
CA GLY A 758 -7.82 -1.08 28.31
C GLY A 758 -8.58 -1.81 27.19
N THR A 759 -8.29 -3.12 26.99
CA THR A 759 -9.00 -3.95 26.02
C THR A 759 -9.62 -5.19 26.66
N GLN A 760 -10.47 -5.88 25.89
CA GLN A 760 -11.10 -7.16 26.25
C GLN A 760 -10.98 -8.17 25.14
N ALA A 761 -10.72 -9.43 25.48
CA ALA A 761 -10.70 -10.54 24.53
C ALA A 761 -11.93 -11.46 24.76
N VAL A 762 -12.66 -11.71 23.67
CA VAL A 762 -13.70 -12.75 23.61
C VAL A 762 -13.08 -14.00 23.00
N ILE A 763 -12.89 -15.02 23.82
CA ILE A 763 -12.13 -16.23 23.48
C ILE A 763 -13.09 -17.36 23.14
N TYR A 764 -12.93 -17.95 21.97
CA TYR A 764 -13.64 -19.13 21.49
C TYR A 764 -12.69 -20.34 21.55
N LEU A 765 -12.85 -21.20 22.52
CA LEU A 765 -12.02 -22.41 22.64
C LEU A 765 -12.53 -23.52 21.73
N PRO A 766 -11.64 -24.33 21.12
CA PRO A 766 -12.02 -25.43 20.24
C PRO A 766 -12.50 -26.66 21.05
N THR A 767 -13.43 -26.44 21.98
CA THR A 767 -14.03 -27.53 22.83
C THR A 767 -15.48 -27.21 23.11
N ILE A 768 -16.27 -28.27 23.18
CA ILE A 768 -17.67 -28.24 23.70
C ILE A 768 -17.73 -28.55 25.19
N ASN A 769 -16.68 -29.15 25.75
CA ASN A 769 -16.62 -29.59 27.17
C ASN A 769 -16.09 -28.43 28.04
N LYS A 770 -17.00 -27.66 28.62
CA LYS A 770 -16.66 -26.54 29.52
C LYS A 770 -15.88 -27.00 30.78
N SER A 771 -16.13 -28.19 31.27
CA SER A 771 -15.47 -28.72 32.49
C SER A 771 -14.00 -29.06 32.28
N SER A 772 -13.56 -29.21 31.01
CA SER A 772 -12.15 -29.40 30.68
C SER A 772 -11.34 -28.11 30.71
N VAL A 773 -12.00 -26.95 30.78
CA VAL A 773 -11.32 -25.66 30.67
C VAL A 773 -10.65 -25.26 31.97
N THR A 774 -9.35 -25.01 31.90
CA THR A 774 -8.57 -24.47 33.01
C THR A 774 -7.92 -23.17 32.59
N ILE A 775 -8.04 -22.13 33.40
CA ILE A 775 -7.54 -20.78 33.12
C ILE A 775 -6.54 -20.39 34.18
N TYR A 776 -5.38 -19.91 33.74
CA TYR A 776 -4.33 -19.36 34.59
C TYR A 776 -4.12 -17.89 34.21
N LYS A 777 -3.91 -17.02 35.21
CA LYS A 777 -3.64 -15.58 34.99
C LYS A 777 -2.32 -15.17 35.62
N GLY A 778 -1.62 -14.27 34.97
CA GLY A 778 -0.35 -13.68 35.41
C GLY A 778 0.87 -14.59 35.17
N ALA A 779 2.06 -14.05 35.44
CA ALA A 779 3.33 -14.78 35.31
C ALA A 779 3.40 -15.99 36.28
N ASP A 780 2.81 -15.87 37.45
CA ASP A 780 2.79 -16.88 38.49
C ASP A 780 1.80 -18.03 38.21
N GLN A 781 1.14 -18.02 37.06
CA GLN A 781 0.20 -19.05 36.62
C GLN A 781 -0.87 -19.35 37.69
N LYS A 782 -1.41 -18.33 38.35
CA LYS A 782 -2.48 -18.51 39.35
C LYS A 782 -3.77 -18.92 38.67
N ARG A 783 -4.37 -20.03 39.17
CA ARG A 783 -5.67 -20.49 38.65
C ARG A 783 -6.73 -19.40 38.86
N ALA A 784 -7.45 -19.08 37.79
CA ALA A 784 -8.50 -18.08 37.81
C ALA A 784 -9.82 -18.67 37.37
N ILE A 785 -10.91 -18.16 37.93
CA ILE A 785 -12.27 -18.57 37.59
C ILE A 785 -12.92 -17.48 36.77
N TYR A 786 -13.35 -17.84 35.58
CA TYR A 786 -14.11 -16.97 34.68
C TYR A 786 -15.43 -17.65 34.30
N PRO A 787 -16.52 -16.91 34.11
CA PRO A 787 -17.75 -17.43 33.55
C PRO A 787 -17.50 -18.02 32.16
N VAL A 788 -17.75 -19.29 31.97
CA VAL A 788 -17.59 -20.02 30.72
C VAL A 788 -18.98 -20.36 30.20
N HIS A 789 -19.30 -19.91 28.99
CA HIS A 789 -20.61 -20.10 28.37
C HIS A 789 -20.50 -20.98 27.12
N SER A 790 -21.61 -21.57 26.66
CA SER A 790 -21.72 -22.12 25.31
C SER A 790 -22.46 -21.13 24.43
N ASN A 791 -21.95 -20.88 23.22
CA ASN A 791 -22.67 -20.13 22.20
C ASN A 791 -23.72 -21.04 21.49
N LYS A 792 -24.47 -20.45 20.53
CA LYS A 792 -25.48 -21.17 19.74
C LYS A 792 -24.87 -22.33 18.93
N ASN A 793 -23.57 -22.28 18.62
CA ASN A 793 -22.82 -23.31 17.89
C ASN A 793 -22.14 -24.31 18.85
N LYS A 794 -22.54 -24.37 20.13
CA LYS A 794 -21.99 -25.23 21.17
C LYS A 794 -20.48 -25.01 21.46
N GLN A 795 -19.86 -23.92 20.97
CA GLN A 795 -18.48 -23.60 21.32
C GLN A 795 -18.38 -23.03 22.73
N THR A 796 -17.28 -23.32 23.39
CA THR A 796 -16.98 -22.76 24.71
C THR A 796 -16.41 -21.32 24.55
N VAL A 797 -17.10 -20.36 25.17
CA VAL A 797 -16.79 -18.94 25.06
C VAL A 797 -16.58 -18.30 26.42
N LEU A 798 -15.59 -17.45 26.54
CA LEU A 798 -15.36 -16.62 27.72
C LEU A 798 -14.79 -15.25 27.32
N THR A 799 -14.95 -14.28 28.23
CA THR A 799 -14.39 -12.94 28.06
C THR A 799 -13.38 -12.66 29.17
N VAL A 800 -12.23 -12.11 28.77
CA VAL A 800 -11.17 -11.73 29.72
C VAL A 800 -10.76 -10.27 29.49
N SER A 801 -10.43 -9.56 30.57
CA SER A 801 -9.87 -8.22 30.53
C SER A 801 -8.33 -8.25 30.34
N ALA A 802 -7.70 -7.07 30.31
CA ALA A 802 -6.25 -6.93 30.21
C ALA A 802 -5.47 -7.87 31.15
N GLY A 803 -4.41 -8.47 30.62
CA GLY A 803 -3.55 -9.41 31.37
C GLY A 803 -2.93 -10.48 30.50
N LYS A 804 -2.11 -11.32 31.12
CA LYS A 804 -1.51 -12.50 30.49
C LYS A 804 -2.25 -13.75 30.96
N TYR A 805 -2.62 -14.60 30.03
CA TYR A 805 -3.42 -15.79 30.29
C TYR A 805 -2.79 -17.03 29.68
N THR A 806 -3.01 -18.17 30.36
CA THR A 806 -2.82 -19.49 29.78
C THR A 806 -4.11 -20.25 29.95
N LEU A 807 -4.73 -20.69 28.86
CA LEU A 807 -5.94 -21.47 28.84
C LEU A 807 -5.60 -22.90 28.39
N LYS A 808 -6.20 -23.91 29.01
CA LYS A 808 -6.03 -25.30 28.61
C LYS A 808 -7.40 -25.97 28.53
N CYS A 809 -7.59 -26.83 27.54
CA CYS A 809 -8.80 -27.64 27.40
C CYS A 809 -8.50 -28.92 26.61
N THR A 810 -9.45 -29.86 26.61
CA THR A 810 -9.46 -31.01 25.71
C THR A 810 -10.42 -30.75 24.58
N ILE A 811 -9.94 -30.93 23.30
CA ILE A 811 -10.72 -30.71 22.07
C ILE A 811 -11.71 -31.85 21.84
#